data_4233d401b6264f6d211228dda7a9709d
#
_entry.id   4233d401b6264f6d211228dda7a9709d
#
_cell.length_a   1.000
_cell.length_b   1.000
_cell.length_c   1.000
_cell.angle_alpha   90.00
_cell.angle_beta   90.00
_cell.angle_gamma   90.00
#
_symmetry.space_group_name_H-M   'P 1'
#
loop_
_entity.id
_entity.type
_entity.pdbx_description
1 polymer ?
#
loop_
_entity_poly.entity_id
_entity_poly.type
_entity_poly.pdbx_seq_one_letter_code
_entity_poly.pdbx_strand_id
1 'polypeptide(L)'
;MKRFRMHGVSLVLTLMFFARFAQAAAPTVTVSPGYTNLGLNSTLQYTAAVTGLTNQAVTWEVNGVAGGNATIGTISATGLYKSPAVIPTVSTLVEAVASDGKTLGVQYVNIEPAGPAITAISPVPIPTGAFSVTITGTGFKSGATVSFNGGNMTTTFVNSTTLKTGGYAYAAGPGVFQVANPGSLWGPAFTAQFKTGTPVTPQAISPTSASVVLGQTKQFTSSGATSWSATAGTISTAGLYKAPATMPASSAVTVTATGPGGSASAKVTLLPIPPQTISPASVSLDLGVTQQFTSAGATSWTASAGSITTAGLYTAPSAEPASGTATVTAKGPGGTATATVTVVNSAPTTISPVSASVVLGKTQQFTTSGGTAWTALYGSVSSSGLYTAPAAFPAVATDTVTVTGVGGSAKASVTLLAPTPAITAVGTNAQIPLGVFTATVSGSGFIATSVASLNGAALSTSYTAPGSLTVSGFTSVSGPASVTVSNGALTSTAFPVKVGVPNAVVGSAAARRFLEQAAFGPTPADANTVQTMGYPAWIQAQFAMPQVSNYNPITSDQGGLPNHFLTNAVTNPDQLRQRVAFALSQIFVTSIDKLIWNAPMVDYQNMLLADSFTNYRQIMEDVTLSPAMGQYLDMGNNAKAVPATGAVANENYARELMQLFTIGTAMLNQDGSVQVDSTGVPIPTSSQFQITEFARVYTGWTYAPAAGQPVEWGAYYSLGNMVPYPAEHDTGSKQLLNGYVAPAGLTPQEDLDGALDNIFNHPNVGPFVGKQLIQHLVKSNPSSAYISRVAAAFNDNGSGVRGDMKATITAVLMDPEARANDNGGDDQPTDGHLQEPALFMAGMVRAFGGAMTNENYYATDMANMGQDVFTPASVFNYYAPDYGVPGTTMMGGEFQIFSPNNAILRTNEVSSLFSQWGSSVQTYGPGTTIDLTPFLPLAANPATLVNALDLTLTHGVMPAAMKTAIVNAVAANTNGNLRQVQQACFLILTSNYYNVWH
;
A
#
# COMPACT_ATOMS: atom_id res chain seq x y z
N MET A 1 -39.27 44.64 39.31
CA MET A 1 -39.63 44.57 40.77
C MET A 1 -39.80 43.14 41.19
N LYS A 2 -39.23 42.86 42.37
CA LYS A 2 -39.22 41.63 43.18
C LYS A 2 -38.22 40.55 42.78
N ARG A 3 -37.04 40.71 43.34
CA ARG A 3 -36.11 39.64 43.70
C ARG A 3 -36.80 38.71 44.71
N PHE A 4 -36.67 37.40 44.51
CA PHE A 4 -36.83 36.43 45.58
C PHE A 4 -35.50 35.75 45.83
N ARG A 5 -34.95 35.96 46.99
CA ARG A 5 -33.82 35.24 47.56
C ARG A 5 -34.33 33.85 47.99
N MET A 6 -33.67 32.82 47.56
CA MET A 6 -33.66 31.51 48.23
C MET A 6 -32.24 31.29 48.78
N HIS A 7 -32.05 31.72 50.00
CA HIS A 7 -30.98 31.27 50.87
C HIS A 7 -31.69 30.54 52.03
N GLY A 8 -31.39 29.23 52.16
CA GLY A 8 -31.82 28.56 53.36
C GLY A 8 -32.02 27.07 53.39
N VAL A 9 -31.67 26.35 52.32
CA VAL A 9 -31.83 24.87 52.31
C VAL A 9 -30.52 24.11 52.07
N SER A 10 -29.42 24.79 51.76
CA SER A 10 -28.14 24.13 51.46
C SER A 10 -27.22 23.87 52.67
N LEU A 11 -27.63 24.18 53.89
CA LEU A 11 -26.75 24.05 55.06
C LEU A 11 -27.18 22.95 56.07
N VAL A 12 -28.30 22.28 55.87
CA VAL A 12 -28.74 21.19 56.78
C VAL A 12 -28.48 19.79 56.17
N LEU A 13 -28.23 19.70 54.88
CA LEU A 13 -27.90 18.41 54.23
C LEU A 13 -26.38 18.08 54.23
N THR A 14 -25.52 19.03 54.62
CA THR A 14 -24.04 18.84 54.64
C THR A 14 -23.50 18.41 56.01
N LEU A 15 -24.35 18.35 57.07
CA LEU A 15 -23.91 17.89 58.39
C LEU A 15 -24.38 16.50 58.82
N MET A 16 -25.04 15.75 57.94
CA MET A 16 -25.43 14.34 58.22
C MET A 16 -24.67 13.29 57.40
N PHE A 17 -23.60 13.68 56.72
CA PHE A 17 -22.77 12.75 55.92
C PHE A 17 -21.33 12.59 56.40
N PHE A 18 -21.00 12.94 57.63
CA PHE A 18 -19.68 12.69 58.23
C PHE A 18 -19.72 11.66 59.36
N ALA A 19 -20.33 10.50 59.06
CA ALA A 19 -20.01 9.25 59.74
C ALA A 19 -19.81 8.15 58.70
N ARG A 20 -18.82 8.42 57.80
CA ARG A 20 -18.24 7.32 57.02
C ARG A 20 -17.18 6.65 57.87
N PHE A 21 -17.39 5.42 58.20
CA PHE A 21 -16.33 4.46 58.47
C PHE A 21 -15.23 4.68 57.46
N ALA A 22 -13.99 4.88 57.88
CA ALA A 22 -12.85 4.79 57.01
C ALA A 22 -12.79 3.36 56.46
N GLN A 23 -13.40 3.14 55.32
CA GLN A 23 -13.14 1.95 54.54
C GLN A 23 -11.73 2.12 54.05
N ALA A 24 -10.81 1.26 54.47
CA ALA A 24 -9.46 1.23 53.94
C ALA A 24 -9.54 1.16 52.42
N ALA A 25 -8.84 2.06 51.76
CA ALA A 25 -8.78 2.04 50.31
C ALA A 25 -8.36 0.62 49.86
N ALA A 26 -9.06 0.09 48.87
CA ALA A 26 -8.72 -1.21 48.34
C ALA A 26 -7.21 -1.22 47.93
N PRO A 27 -6.48 -2.26 48.25
CA PRO A 27 -5.06 -2.34 47.88
C PRO A 27 -4.89 -2.26 46.36
N THR A 28 -3.82 -1.59 45.92
CA THR A 28 -3.48 -1.46 44.52
C THR A 28 -2.01 -1.76 44.28
N VAL A 29 -1.69 -2.27 43.10
CA VAL A 29 -0.31 -2.47 42.62
C VAL A 29 -0.16 -1.72 41.29
N THR A 30 0.84 -0.86 41.21
CA THR A 30 1.17 -0.15 39.97
C THR A 30 2.54 -0.60 39.48
N VAL A 31 2.63 -1.05 38.22
CA VAL A 31 3.85 -1.52 37.58
C VAL A 31 4.37 -0.47 36.60
N SER A 32 5.66 -0.19 36.61
CA SER A 32 6.34 0.78 35.74
C SER A 32 7.67 0.21 35.23
N PRO A 33 8.08 0.52 33.98
CA PRO A 33 7.41 1.40 33.02
C PRO A 33 6.15 0.80 32.48
N GLY A 34 5.30 1.63 31.84
CA GLY A 34 4.09 1.24 31.13
C GLY A 34 4.38 0.41 29.89
N TYR A 35 3.42 0.39 28.94
CA TYR A 35 3.58 -0.31 27.66
C TYR A 35 4.95 -0.06 27.03
N THR A 36 5.65 -1.12 26.60
CA THR A 36 7.02 -1.02 26.08
C THR A 36 7.24 -2.04 24.96
N ASN A 37 7.88 -1.60 23.87
CA ASN A 37 8.39 -2.48 22.83
C ASN A 37 9.79 -2.96 23.20
N LEU A 38 10.04 -4.26 23.11
CA LEU A 38 11.30 -4.87 23.51
C LEU A 38 11.79 -5.87 22.46
N GLY A 39 13.03 -5.78 22.07
CA GLY A 39 13.65 -6.73 21.14
C GLY A 39 13.84 -8.11 21.77
N LEU A 40 14.01 -9.13 20.92
CA LEU A 40 14.37 -10.49 21.35
C LEU A 40 15.66 -10.51 22.19
N ASN A 41 15.71 -11.35 23.22
CA ASN A 41 16.84 -11.49 24.15
C ASN A 41 17.26 -10.20 24.87
N SER A 42 16.41 -9.19 24.89
CA SER A 42 16.64 -7.91 25.55
C SER A 42 16.13 -7.93 27.00
N THR A 43 16.59 -6.99 27.81
CA THR A 43 16.17 -6.87 29.20
C THR A 43 15.53 -5.52 29.47
N LEU A 44 14.56 -5.49 30.39
CA LEU A 44 13.88 -4.30 30.85
C LEU A 44 13.62 -4.40 32.35
N GLN A 45 13.96 -3.37 33.10
CA GLN A 45 13.71 -3.32 34.52
C GLN A 45 12.30 -2.80 34.79
N TYR A 46 11.46 -3.59 35.45
CA TYR A 46 10.18 -3.18 36.00
C TYR A 46 10.29 -2.91 37.50
N THR A 47 9.44 -2.04 37.98
CA THR A 47 9.24 -1.72 39.40
C THR A 47 7.76 -1.78 39.74
N ALA A 48 7.42 -2.19 40.94
CA ALA A 48 6.05 -2.23 41.43
C ALA A 48 5.90 -1.36 42.67
N ALA A 49 4.82 -0.57 42.72
CA ALA A 49 4.44 0.21 43.90
C ALA A 49 3.12 -0.36 44.45
N VAL A 50 3.13 -0.86 45.67
CA VAL A 50 1.95 -1.42 46.37
C VAL A 50 1.43 -0.39 47.36
N THR A 51 0.14 -0.17 47.35
CA THR A 51 -0.54 0.66 48.34
C THR A 51 -1.67 -0.11 49.02
N GLY A 52 -2.02 0.25 50.23
CA GLY A 52 -3.13 -0.35 50.99
C GLY A 52 -2.81 -1.69 51.67
N LEU A 53 -1.57 -2.19 51.52
CA LEU A 53 -1.07 -3.38 52.22
C LEU A 53 0.12 -3.03 53.11
N THR A 54 0.23 -3.69 54.28
CA THR A 54 1.37 -3.54 55.19
C THR A 54 2.66 -4.19 54.68
N ASN A 55 2.54 -5.31 53.97
CA ASN A 55 3.63 -5.92 53.26
C ASN A 55 3.58 -5.54 51.79
N GLN A 56 4.56 -4.72 51.36
CA GLN A 56 4.65 -4.19 50.00
C GLN A 56 5.46 -5.08 49.02
N ALA A 57 5.88 -6.27 49.47
CA ALA A 57 6.56 -7.21 48.59
C ALA A 57 5.60 -7.75 47.52
N VAL A 58 6.15 -7.93 46.33
CA VAL A 58 5.44 -8.53 45.19
C VAL A 58 6.14 -9.78 44.69
N THR A 59 5.36 -10.69 44.13
CA THR A 59 5.85 -11.78 43.31
C THR A 59 5.70 -11.36 41.85
N TRP A 60 6.76 -11.49 41.06
CA TRP A 60 6.75 -11.15 39.65
C TRP A 60 6.38 -12.37 38.81
N GLU A 61 5.48 -12.14 37.88
CA GLU A 61 4.99 -13.16 36.93
C GLU A 61 5.08 -12.65 35.51
N VAL A 62 5.08 -13.57 34.54
CA VAL A 62 4.91 -13.23 33.13
C VAL A 62 3.78 -14.10 32.61
N ASN A 63 2.70 -13.47 32.18
CA ASN A 63 1.47 -14.15 31.76
C ASN A 63 0.99 -15.19 32.82
N GLY A 64 0.92 -14.79 34.09
CA GLY A 64 0.51 -15.63 35.21
C GLY A 64 1.53 -16.70 35.62
N VAL A 65 2.73 -16.75 35.03
CA VAL A 65 3.79 -17.71 35.40
C VAL A 65 4.79 -17.02 36.29
N ALA A 66 4.92 -17.48 37.52
CA ALA A 66 5.89 -16.95 38.47
C ALA A 66 7.34 -17.07 37.93
N GLY A 67 8.00 -15.93 37.78
CA GLY A 67 9.32 -15.82 37.16
C GLY A 67 9.35 -15.97 35.64
N GLY A 68 8.21 -16.26 34.98
CA GLY A 68 8.13 -16.49 33.54
C GLY A 68 8.83 -17.76 33.06
N ASN A 69 9.01 -17.88 31.74
CA ASN A 69 9.71 -19.02 31.13
C ASN A 69 10.41 -18.64 29.81
N ALA A 70 11.10 -19.59 29.17
CA ALA A 70 11.84 -19.32 27.93
C ALA A 70 10.98 -18.89 26.72
N THR A 71 9.69 -19.22 26.72
CA THR A 71 8.77 -18.95 25.59
C THR A 71 8.15 -17.54 25.65
N ILE A 72 7.86 -17.06 26.86
CA ILE A 72 7.20 -15.76 27.09
C ILE A 72 8.15 -14.72 27.70
N GLY A 73 9.41 -15.11 27.95
CA GLY A 73 10.38 -14.32 28.68
C GLY A 73 10.41 -14.69 30.17
N THR A 74 11.46 -14.24 30.85
CA THR A 74 11.67 -14.50 32.28
C THR A 74 11.77 -13.19 33.04
N ILE A 75 11.29 -13.17 34.28
CA ILE A 75 11.42 -12.03 35.18
C ILE A 75 12.04 -12.44 36.51
N SER A 76 13.01 -11.65 36.98
CA SER A 76 13.66 -11.90 38.27
C SER A 76 12.79 -11.46 39.44
N ALA A 77 13.09 -11.94 40.64
CA ALA A 77 12.46 -11.45 41.87
C ALA A 77 12.61 -9.95 42.12
N THR A 78 13.56 -9.29 41.45
CA THR A 78 13.76 -7.82 41.49
C THR A 78 13.08 -7.09 40.35
N GLY A 79 12.28 -7.76 39.48
CA GLY A 79 11.53 -7.14 38.39
C GLY A 79 12.33 -6.96 37.10
N LEU A 80 13.54 -7.57 36.97
CA LEU A 80 14.27 -7.53 35.70
C LEU A 80 13.69 -8.56 34.74
N TYR A 81 12.92 -8.09 33.75
CA TYR A 81 12.35 -8.91 32.69
C TYR A 81 13.37 -9.11 31.57
N LYS A 82 13.47 -10.32 31.04
CA LYS A 82 14.26 -10.68 29.85
C LYS A 82 13.33 -11.31 28.83
N SER A 83 13.24 -10.69 27.66
CA SER A 83 12.42 -11.17 26.56
C SER A 83 12.90 -12.51 25.99
N PRO A 84 12.00 -13.31 25.40
CA PRO A 84 12.33 -14.61 24.82
C PRO A 84 13.21 -14.50 23.58
N ALA A 85 13.79 -15.62 23.17
CA ALA A 85 14.63 -15.71 21.95
C ALA A 85 13.79 -15.79 20.65
N VAL A 86 12.49 -16.06 20.74
CA VAL A 86 11.55 -16.15 19.62
C VAL A 86 10.32 -15.31 19.99
N ILE A 87 9.70 -14.66 19.00
CA ILE A 87 8.49 -13.84 19.23
C ILE A 87 7.38 -14.77 19.76
N PRO A 88 6.80 -14.46 20.92
CA PRO A 88 5.65 -15.21 21.44
C PRO A 88 4.46 -15.13 20.49
N THR A 89 3.67 -16.17 20.42
CA THR A 89 2.42 -16.22 19.63
C THR A 89 1.26 -15.50 20.30
N VAL A 90 1.46 -15.04 21.54
CA VAL A 90 0.48 -14.29 22.35
C VAL A 90 1.19 -13.09 22.97
N SER A 91 0.43 -12.06 23.28
CA SER A 91 0.93 -10.85 23.96
C SER A 91 1.57 -11.20 25.30
N THR A 92 2.65 -10.52 25.61
CA THR A 92 3.36 -10.73 26.88
C THR A 92 2.90 -9.71 27.92
N LEU A 93 2.48 -10.19 29.07
CA LEU A 93 2.14 -9.41 30.25
C LEU A 93 3.20 -9.61 31.31
N VAL A 94 3.70 -8.52 31.87
CA VAL A 94 4.50 -8.53 33.09
C VAL A 94 3.60 -8.13 34.25
N GLU A 95 3.56 -8.96 35.28
CA GLU A 95 2.62 -8.87 36.38
C GLU A 95 3.36 -8.82 37.70
N ALA A 96 2.89 -7.99 38.60
CA ALA A 96 3.36 -7.94 39.97
C ALA A 96 2.20 -8.26 40.91
N VAL A 97 2.24 -9.42 41.56
CA VAL A 97 1.21 -9.89 42.46
C VAL A 97 1.62 -9.51 43.89
N ALA A 98 0.74 -8.79 44.59
CA ALA A 98 1.00 -8.37 45.96
C ALA A 98 0.97 -9.53 46.95
N SER A 99 1.42 -9.29 48.14
CA SER A 99 1.53 -10.30 49.23
C SER A 99 0.20 -10.90 49.69
N ASP A 100 -0.94 -10.33 49.28
CA ASP A 100 -2.28 -10.90 49.51
C ASP A 100 -2.70 -11.99 48.50
N GLY A 101 -1.88 -12.21 47.46
CA GLY A 101 -2.13 -13.17 46.39
C GLY A 101 -3.34 -12.84 45.52
N LYS A 102 -3.90 -11.61 45.58
CA LYS A 102 -5.12 -11.21 44.90
C LYS A 102 -4.98 -9.87 44.16
N THR A 103 -4.26 -8.92 44.76
CA THR A 103 -4.06 -7.62 44.16
C THR A 103 -2.86 -7.68 43.23
N LEU A 104 -3.08 -7.38 41.96
CA LEU A 104 -2.04 -7.43 40.94
C LEU A 104 -1.99 -6.14 40.12
N GLY A 105 -0.81 -5.80 39.67
CA GLY A 105 -0.55 -4.76 38.65
C GLY A 105 0.06 -5.38 37.41
N VAL A 106 -0.38 -4.97 36.25
CA VAL A 106 0.03 -5.56 34.97
C VAL A 106 0.55 -4.50 34.01
N GLN A 107 1.50 -4.90 33.15
CA GLN A 107 1.97 -4.10 32.02
C GLN A 107 2.22 -4.97 30.80
N TYR A 108 1.87 -4.44 29.64
CA TYR A 108 2.09 -5.10 28.36
C TYR A 108 3.51 -4.86 27.86
N VAL A 109 4.11 -5.92 27.31
CA VAL A 109 5.38 -5.87 26.59
C VAL A 109 5.17 -6.42 25.20
N ASN A 110 5.36 -5.57 24.20
CA ASN A 110 5.37 -6.02 22.81
C ASN A 110 6.76 -6.52 22.44
N ILE A 111 6.90 -7.79 22.09
CA ILE A 111 8.17 -8.40 21.69
C ILE A 111 8.29 -8.37 20.18
N GLU A 112 9.27 -7.63 19.68
CA GLU A 112 9.48 -7.42 18.26
C GLU A 112 10.83 -8.03 17.81
N PRO A 113 10.96 -8.38 16.51
CA PRO A 113 12.26 -8.77 15.96
C PRO A 113 13.28 -7.67 16.19
N ALA A 114 14.50 -8.05 16.49
CA ALA A 114 15.61 -7.08 16.58
C ALA A 114 15.69 -6.29 15.27
N GLY A 115 15.83 -4.99 15.37
CA GLY A 115 16.05 -4.14 14.21
C GLY A 115 17.36 -4.50 13.49
N PRO A 116 17.45 -4.23 12.19
CA PRO A 116 18.67 -4.45 11.42
C PRO A 116 19.81 -3.56 11.92
N ALA A 117 21.05 -4.02 11.82
CA ALA A 117 22.20 -3.29 12.32
C ALA A 117 22.96 -2.55 11.21
N ILE A 118 23.33 -1.29 11.46
CA ILE A 118 24.25 -0.52 10.61
C ILE A 118 25.68 -0.86 10.99
N THR A 119 26.51 -1.19 10.01
CA THR A 119 27.93 -1.47 10.22
C THR A 119 28.84 -0.38 9.65
N ALA A 120 28.38 0.36 8.65
CA ALA A 120 29.10 1.51 8.08
C ALA A 120 28.18 2.48 7.36
N ILE A 121 28.62 3.73 7.26
CA ILE A 121 27.99 4.76 6.44
C ILE A 121 29.07 5.41 5.58
N SER A 122 28.77 5.67 4.31
CA SER A 122 29.72 6.29 3.38
C SER A 122 29.01 7.38 2.55
N PRO A 123 29.69 8.52 2.31
CA PRO A 123 31.04 8.90 2.73
C PRO A 123 31.12 9.33 4.20
N VAL A 124 32.31 9.24 4.80
CA VAL A 124 32.60 9.75 6.16
C VAL A 124 33.90 10.55 6.11
N PRO A 125 33.93 11.77 6.67
CA PRO A 125 32.83 12.50 7.30
C PRO A 125 31.79 12.93 6.30
N ILE A 126 30.53 13.01 6.76
CA ILE A 126 29.41 13.44 5.93
C ILE A 126 29.43 14.98 5.86
N PRO A 127 29.24 15.60 4.68
CA PRO A 127 29.19 17.07 4.60
C PRO A 127 27.93 17.61 5.28
N THR A 128 28.01 18.79 5.88
CA THR A 128 26.85 19.56 6.30
C THR A 128 26.10 20.11 5.10
N GLY A 129 24.80 20.38 5.26
CA GLY A 129 23.90 20.74 4.16
C GLY A 129 23.13 19.53 3.67
N ALA A 130 22.69 19.56 2.42
CA ALA A 130 22.07 18.38 1.78
C ALA A 130 23.11 17.28 1.59
N PHE A 131 22.81 16.09 2.08
CA PHE A 131 23.70 14.95 1.97
C PHE A 131 22.98 13.71 1.44
N SER A 132 23.76 12.82 0.84
CA SER A 132 23.33 11.47 0.46
C SER A 132 24.40 10.49 0.92
N VAL A 133 23.96 9.40 1.53
CA VAL A 133 24.85 8.38 2.07
C VAL A 133 24.39 7.00 1.67
N THR A 134 25.37 6.10 1.57
CA THR A 134 25.14 4.65 1.48
C THR A 134 25.36 4.06 2.88
N ILE A 135 24.35 3.34 3.35
CA ILE A 135 24.38 2.65 4.62
C ILE A 135 24.65 1.17 4.35
N THR A 136 25.69 0.65 4.93
CA THR A 136 26.02 -0.77 4.91
C THR A 136 25.68 -1.38 6.26
N GLY A 137 25.16 -2.59 6.25
CA GLY A 137 24.74 -3.24 7.48
C GLY A 137 24.31 -4.69 7.26
N THR A 138 23.51 -5.20 8.17
CA THR A 138 23.01 -6.58 8.12
C THR A 138 21.50 -6.62 8.37
N GLY A 139 20.83 -7.56 7.72
CA GLY A 139 19.43 -7.85 7.97
C GLY A 139 18.44 -6.85 7.37
N PHE A 140 18.83 -6.01 6.41
CA PHE A 140 17.91 -5.09 5.74
C PHE A 140 16.89 -5.85 4.89
N LYS A 141 15.65 -5.38 4.88
CA LYS A 141 14.55 -5.91 4.06
C LYS A 141 13.97 -4.81 3.17
N SER A 142 13.31 -5.21 2.10
CA SER A 142 12.55 -4.25 1.28
C SER A 142 11.52 -3.54 2.16
N GLY A 143 11.41 -2.21 2.02
CA GLY A 143 10.60 -1.37 2.89
C GLY A 143 11.29 -0.93 4.19
N ALA A 144 12.59 -1.24 4.39
CA ALA A 144 13.34 -0.73 5.54
C ALA A 144 13.39 0.80 5.53
N THR A 145 13.21 1.40 6.69
CA THR A 145 13.24 2.84 6.92
C THR A 145 14.49 3.23 7.68
N VAL A 146 15.15 4.29 7.24
CA VAL A 146 16.27 4.91 7.95
C VAL A 146 15.76 6.13 8.70
N SER A 147 16.16 6.30 9.95
CA SER A 147 15.99 7.56 10.67
C SER A 147 17.32 8.28 10.86
N PHE A 148 17.30 9.59 10.86
CA PHE A 148 18.41 10.47 11.17
C PHE A 148 17.99 11.44 12.27
N ASN A 149 18.68 11.38 13.42
CA ASN A 149 18.35 12.14 14.62
C ASN A 149 16.84 12.06 15.00
N GLY A 150 16.24 10.88 14.84
CA GLY A 150 14.84 10.59 15.16
C GLY A 150 13.83 10.92 14.05
N GLY A 151 14.23 11.58 12.96
CA GLY A 151 13.36 11.85 11.80
C GLY A 151 13.54 10.79 10.70
N ASN A 152 12.45 10.28 10.16
CA ASN A 152 12.49 9.30 9.07
C ASN A 152 12.99 9.94 7.77
N MET A 153 13.79 9.19 7.02
CA MET A 153 14.40 9.63 5.77
C MET A 153 13.87 8.82 4.58
N THR A 154 13.81 9.46 3.43
CA THR A 154 13.55 8.74 2.18
C THR A 154 14.65 7.70 1.97
N THR A 155 14.27 6.43 2.00
CA THR A 155 15.19 5.29 1.98
C THR A 155 14.98 4.45 0.71
N THR A 156 16.07 4.15 0.03
CA THR A 156 16.07 3.21 -1.11
C THR A 156 16.73 1.91 -0.67
N PHE A 157 15.99 0.82 -0.73
CA PHE A 157 16.52 -0.53 -0.51
C PHE A 157 17.32 -0.98 -1.74
N VAL A 158 18.59 -1.31 -1.57
CA VAL A 158 19.47 -1.84 -2.63
C VAL A 158 19.54 -3.36 -2.52
N ASN A 159 19.87 -3.88 -1.35
CA ASN A 159 19.90 -5.31 -1.04
C ASN A 159 19.93 -5.52 0.49
N SER A 160 20.01 -6.77 0.94
CA SER A 160 19.96 -7.12 2.38
C SER A 160 21.13 -6.56 3.23
N THR A 161 22.12 -5.94 2.61
CA THR A 161 23.27 -5.34 3.30
C THR A 161 23.50 -3.88 2.94
N THR A 162 22.67 -3.29 2.06
CA THR A 162 22.90 -1.94 1.55
C THR A 162 21.60 -1.17 1.39
N LEU A 163 21.55 0.02 1.98
CA LEU A 163 20.51 1.04 1.77
C LEU A 163 21.15 2.33 1.26
N LYS A 164 20.38 3.15 0.56
CA LYS A 164 20.74 4.52 0.21
C LYS A 164 19.71 5.47 0.79
N THR A 165 20.18 6.57 1.35
CA THR A 165 19.31 7.59 1.93
C THR A 165 19.99 8.96 1.84
N GLY A 166 19.18 10.01 1.97
CA GLY A 166 19.66 11.37 1.95
C GLY A 166 18.82 12.29 2.83
N GLY A 167 19.41 13.37 3.28
CA GLY A 167 18.75 14.31 4.17
C GLY A 167 19.48 15.65 4.21
N TYR A 168 19.23 16.40 5.28
CA TYR A 168 19.86 17.70 5.48
C TYR A 168 20.40 17.83 6.92
N ALA A 169 21.68 18.18 7.04
CA ALA A 169 22.34 18.41 8.34
C ALA A 169 22.66 19.90 8.52
N TYR A 170 22.04 20.53 9.52
CA TYR A 170 22.16 21.97 9.74
C TYR A 170 23.47 22.39 10.39
N ALA A 171 24.17 21.47 11.06
CA ALA A 171 25.41 21.74 11.77
C ALA A 171 26.40 20.59 11.66
N ALA A 172 27.70 20.89 11.82
CA ALA A 172 28.74 19.88 11.98
C ALA A 172 28.67 19.27 13.40
N GLY A 173 28.97 17.98 13.51
CA GLY A 173 28.92 17.24 14.76
C GLY A 173 28.44 15.81 14.57
N PRO A 174 28.16 15.07 15.66
CA PRO A 174 27.63 13.73 15.56
C PRO A 174 26.18 13.72 15.09
N GLY A 175 25.85 12.86 14.12
CA GLY A 175 24.49 12.57 13.68
C GLY A 175 24.19 11.09 13.89
N VAL A 176 23.02 10.76 14.41
CA VAL A 176 22.62 9.41 14.78
C VAL A 176 21.72 8.82 13.72
N PHE A 177 22.07 7.68 13.20
CA PHE A 177 21.31 6.90 12.24
C PHE A 177 20.81 5.60 12.88
N GLN A 178 19.58 5.23 12.54
CA GLN A 178 19.00 3.93 12.89
C GLN A 178 18.23 3.38 11.71
N VAL A 179 18.04 2.08 11.64
CA VAL A 179 17.26 1.41 10.60
C VAL A 179 16.23 0.51 11.26
N ALA A 180 15.00 0.53 10.74
CA ALA A 180 13.98 -0.44 11.08
C ALA A 180 13.48 -1.14 9.81
N ASN A 181 13.26 -2.45 9.87
CA ASN A 181 12.50 -3.16 8.85
C ASN A 181 11.00 -3.03 9.15
N PRO A 182 10.11 -3.21 8.16
CA PRO A 182 8.68 -3.28 8.44
C PRO A 182 8.38 -4.30 9.55
N GLY A 183 7.67 -3.86 10.59
CA GLY A 183 7.31 -4.71 11.74
C GLY A 183 8.46 -5.12 12.66
N SER A 184 9.53 -4.35 12.75
CA SER A 184 10.63 -4.58 13.71
C SER A 184 10.97 -3.32 14.49
N LEU A 185 11.58 -3.49 15.66
CA LEU A 185 12.19 -2.39 16.41
C LEU A 185 13.26 -1.68 15.56
N TRP A 186 13.55 -0.43 15.90
CA TRP A 186 14.73 0.27 15.40
C TRP A 186 16.00 -0.46 15.84
N GLY A 187 16.88 -0.68 14.88
CA GLY A 187 18.19 -1.26 15.15
C GLY A 187 19.07 -0.36 16.02
N PRO A 188 20.24 -0.85 16.44
CA PRO A 188 21.17 -0.07 17.23
C PRO A 188 21.51 1.27 16.57
N ALA A 189 21.65 2.31 17.37
CA ALA A 189 22.04 3.62 16.91
C ALA A 189 23.48 3.61 16.37
N PHE A 190 23.67 4.14 15.18
CA PHE A 190 24.98 4.33 14.54
C PHE A 190 25.28 5.82 14.43
N THR A 191 26.36 6.25 15.05
CA THR A 191 26.74 7.67 15.05
C THR A 191 27.78 7.95 13.96
N ALA A 192 27.44 8.88 13.05
CA ALA A 192 28.36 9.37 12.02
C ALA A 192 28.68 10.87 12.25
N GLN A 193 29.87 11.28 11.86
CA GLN A 193 30.33 12.66 12.04
C GLN A 193 30.06 13.51 10.80
N PHE A 194 29.47 14.66 10.99
CA PHE A 194 29.28 15.68 9.98
C PHE A 194 30.35 16.77 10.10
N LYS A 195 30.95 17.14 9.00
CA LYS A 195 31.93 18.23 8.91
C LYS A 195 31.58 19.18 7.78
N THR A 196 31.94 20.44 7.97
CA THR A 196 31.95 21.43 6.88
C THR A 196 33.08 21.10 5.91
N GLY A 197 32.75 20.69 4.68
CA GLY A 197 33.70 20.37 3.61
C GLY A 197 33.29 19.15 2.80
N THR A 198 33.89 19.00 1.63
CA THR A 198 33.67 17.83 0.78
C THR A 198 34.20 16.56 1.45
N PRO A 199 33.41 15.47 1.50
CA PRO A 199 33.84 14.19 2.03
C PRO A 199 34.99 13.64 1.19
N VAL A 200 36.02 13.14 1.84
CA VAL A 200 37.06 12.36 1.17
C VAL A 200 36.52 10.93 1.01
N THR A 201 36.26 10.52 -0.22
CA THR A 201 35.90 9.13 -0.51
C THR A 201 37.00 8.19 -0.05
N PRO A 202 36.66 7.05 0.59
CA PRO A 202 37.65 6.02 0.92
C PRO A 202 38.44 5.63 -0.34
N GLN A 203 39.75 5.40 -0.15
CA GLN A 203 40.59 4.95 -1.27
C GLN A 203 40.06 3.59 -1.74
N ALA A 204 39.78 3.50 -3.04
CA ALA A 204 39.35 2.26 -3.66
C ALA A 204 40.26 1.95 -4.86
N ILE A 205 40.60 0.71 -5.07
CA ILE A 205 41.40 0.26 -6.21
C ILE A 205 40.53 -0.60 -7.15
N SER A 206 40.66 -0.37 -8.44
CA SER A 206 39.97 -1.17 -9.43
C SER A 206 40.96 -1.57 -10.56
N PRO A 207 40.89 -2.82 -10.97
CA PRO A 207 40.18 -3.95 -10.38
C PRO A 207 40.79 -4.38 -9.03
N THR A 208 39.98 -5.00 -8.17
CA THR A 208 40.41 -5.52 -6.84
C THR A 208 41.22 -6.80 -6.94
N SER A 209 41.20 -7.46 -8.10
CA SER A 209 42.07 -8.58 -8.46
C SER A 209 42.32 -8.64 -9.97
N ALA A 210 43.43 -9.18 -10.36
CA ALA A 210 43.77 -9.39 -11.78
C ALA A 210 44.71 -10.59 -11.94
N SER A 211 44.62 -11.26 -13.10
CA SER A 211 45.63 -12.21 -13.53
C SER A 211 46.46 -11.55 -14.60
N VAL A 212 47.78 -11.57 -14.49
CA VAL A 212 48.71 -10.92 -15.41
C VAL A 212 49.79 -11.89 -15.83
N VAL A 213 49.96 -12.09 -17.12
CA VAL A 213 51.02 -12.94 -17.67
C VAL A 213 52.39 -12.26 -17.47
N LEU A 214 53.41 -13.02 -17.25
CA LEU A 214 54.81 -12.51 -17.06
C LEU A 214 55.18 -11.55 -18.19
N GLY A 215 55.78 -10.41 -17.80
CA GLY A 215 56.20 -9.35 -18.71
C GLY A 215 55.04 -8.41 -19.19
N GLN A 216 53.81 -8.79 -19.00
CA GLN A 216 52.64 -7.96 -19.41
C GLN A 216 52.28 -6.90 -18.38
N THR A 217 51.47 -5.95 -18.83
CA THR A 217 51.00 -4.84 -17.97
C THR A 217 49.52 -4.95 -17.66
N LYS A 218 49.13 -4.39 -16.51
CA LYS A 218 47.72 -4.22 -16.11
C LYS A 218 47.52 -2.85 -15.51
N GLN A 219 46.55 -2.13 -16.02
CA GLN A 219 46.20 -0.86 -15.43
C GLN A 219 45.31 -1.09 -14.18
N PHE A 220 45.70 -0.49 -13.08
CA PHE A 220 44.91 -0.28 -11.90
C PHE A 220 44.56 1.21 -11.79
N THR A 221 43.40 1.49 -11.30
CA THR A 221 42.93 2.86 -11.07
C THR A 221 42.47 3.02 -9.62
N SER A 222 42.75 4.19 -9.08
CA SER A 222 42.30 4.55 -7.75
C SER A 222 42.22 6.07 -7.71
N SER A 223 40.98 6.57 -7.55
CA SER A 223 40.74 8.02 -7.56
C SER A 223 41.41 8.67 -6.35
N GLY A 224 42.24 9.67 -6.60
CA GLY A 224 42.98 10.38 -5.55
C GLY A 224 44.20 9.63 -4.98
N ALA A 225 44.64 8.57 -5.58
CA ALA A 225 45.88 7.89 -5.17
C ALA A 225 47.10 8.80 -5.37
N THR A 226 47.88 8.96 -4.33
CA THR A 226 49.12 9.77 -4.35
C THR A 226 50.35 8.92 -4.53
N SER A 227 50.25 7.62 -4.24
CA SER A 227 51.34 6.66 -4.46
C SER A 227 50.84 5.26 -4.72
N TRP A 228 51.70 4.48 -5.36
CA TRP A 228 51.48 3.09 -5.71
C TRP A 228 52.67 2.22 -5.37
N SER A 229 52.42 1.01 -4.96
CA SER A 229 53.46 0.00 -4.71
C SER A 229 52.98 -1.38 -5.15
N ALA A 230 53.93 -2.27 -5.45
CA ALA A 230 53.71 -3.67 -5.77
C ALA A 230 54.79 -4.56 -5.12
N THR A 231 54.37 -5.74 -4.65
CA THR A 231 55.29 -6.66 -3.96
C THR A 231 56.27 -7.40 -4.89
N ALA A 232 55.95 -7.47 -6.20
CA ALA A 232 56.86 -7.90 -7.27
C ALA A 232 56.43 -7.28 -8.60
N GLY A 233 57.37 -7.13 -9.54
CA GLY A 233 57.11 -6.33 -10.72
C GLY A 233 57.32 -4.85 -10.46
N THR A 234 56.84 -4.00 -11.36
CA THR A 234 56.88 -2.53 -11.21
C THR A 234 55.52 -1.93 -11.40
N ILE A 235 55.23 -0.84 -10.71
CA ILE A 235 53.99 -0.08 -10.94
C ILE A 235 54.36 1.41 -11.07
N SER A 236 53.76 2.06 -12.07
CA SER A 236 53.97 3.50 -12.29
C SER A 236 53.12 4.35 -11.35
N THR A 237 53.46 5.62 -11.23
CA THR A 237 52.65 6.60 -10.48
C THR A 237 51.26 6.79 -11.03
N ALA A 238 50.99 6.38 -12.29
CA ALA A 238 49.68 6.35 -12.89
C ALA A 238 48.92 5.00 -12.66
N GLY A 239 49.46 4.07 -11.86
CA GLY A 239 48.82 2.81 -11.55
C GLY A 239 49.01 1.70 -12.61
N LEU A 240 49.87 1.89 -13.61
CA LEU A 240 50.17 0.84 -14.58
C LEU A 240 51.18 -0.15 -13.98
N TYR A 241 50.63 -1.31 -13.61
CA TYR A 241 51.46 -2.43 -13.12
C TYR A 241 52.09 -3.20 -14.29
N LYS A 242 53.37 -3.57 -14.19
CA LYS A 242 54.07 -4.46 -15.13
C LYS A 242 54.59 -5.69 -14.36
N ALA A 243 54.15 -6.85 -14.79
CA ALA A 243 54.58 -8.11 -14.19
C ALA A 243 56.10 -8.35 -14.46
N PRO A 244 56.82 -9.03 -13.54
CA PRO A 244 58.22 -9.37 -13.75
C PRO A 244 58.37 -10.29 -14.98
N ALA A 245 59.55 -10.29 -15.59
CA ALA A 245 59.85 -11.12 -16.78
C ALA A 245 59.97 -12.62 -16.45
N THR A 246 60.26 -12.93 -15.19
CA THR A 246 60.37 -14.29 -14.67
C THR A 246 59.49 -14.46 -13.47
N MET A 247 59.03 -15.71 -13.25
CA MET A 247 58.13 -15.99 -12.13
C MET A 247 58.92 -15.80 -10.80
N PRO A 248 58.42 -14.89 -9.91
CA PRO A 248 59.00 -14.78 -8.56
C PRO A 248 58.64 -15.99 -7.70
N ALA A 249 59.24 -16.10 -6.49
CA ALA A 249 58.96 -17.20 -5.59
C ALA A 249 57.47 -17.35 -5.19
N SER A 250 56.70 -16.31 -5.30
CA SER A 250 55.21 -16.34 -5.17
C SER A 250 54.56 -15.81 -6.44
N SER A 251 53.65 -16.57 -7.03
CA SER A 251 52.80 -16.11 -8.15
C SER A 251 51.74 -15.09 -7.75
N ALA A 252 51.57 -14.83 -6.45
CA ALA A 252 50.64 -13.83 -5.94
C ALA A 252 51.38 -12.54 -5.55
N VAL A 253 51.01 -11.46 -6.20
CA VAL A 253 51.56 -10.11 -5.99
C VAL A 253 50.43 -9.20 -5.49
N THR A 254 50.73 -8.30 -4.58
CA THR A 254 49.81 -7.29 -4.08
C THR A 254 50.20 -5.93 -4.65
N VAL A 255 49.27 -5.26 -5.28
CA VAL A 255 49.34 -3.87 -5.72
C VAL A 255 48.55 -3.00 -4.76
N THR A 256 49.17 -1.94 -4.25
CA THR A 256 48.53 -1.05 -3.28
C THR A 256 48.56 0.39 -3.78
N ALA A 257 47.43 1.06 -3.68
CA ALA A 257 47.22 2.48 -3.93
C ALA A 257 47.01 3.21 -2.62
N THR A 258 47.70 4.30 -2.37
CA THR A 258 47.62 5.10 -1.15
C THR A 258 47.28 6.54 -1.54
N GLY A 259 46.33 7.15 -0.80
CA GLY A 259 45.91 8.52 -1.04
C GLY A 259 45.24 9.11 0.20
N PRO A 260 44.65 10.30 0.13
CA PRO A 260 44.03 10.97 1.25
C PRO A 260 42.90 10.17 1.92
N GLY A 261 42.27 9.25 1.17
CA GLY A 261 41.23 8.33 1.67
C GLY A 261 41.74 7.05 2.31
N GLY A 262 43.05 6.92 2.54
CA GLY A 262 43.69 5.73 3.07
C GLY A 262 44.43 4.90 2.01
N SER A 263 44.50 3.59 2.21
CA SER A 263 45.12 2.65 1.26
C SER A 263 44.17 1.57 0.84
N ALA A 264 44.20 1.23 -0.43
CA ALA A 264 43.45 0.10 -1.01
C ALA A 264 44.41 -0.83 -1.76
N SER A 265 44.20 -2.14 -1.65
CA SER A 265 45.06 -3.14 -2.29
C SER A 265 44.30 -4.07 -3.22
N ALA A 266 44.94 -4.46 -4.30
CA ALA A 266 44.46 -5.46 -5.25
C ALA A 266 45.40 -6.66 -5.34
N LYS A 267 44.85 -7.85 -5.51
CA LYS A 267 45.64 -9.08 -5.65
C LYS A 267 45.92 -9.36 -7.12
N VAL A 268 47.16 -9.54 -7.52
CA VAL A 268 47.60 -9.92 -8.85
C VAL A 268 48.12 -11.34 -8.84
N THR A 269 47.56 -12.24 -9.62
CA THR A 269 48.08 -13.58 -9.88
C THR A 269 48.92 -13.57 -11.13
N LEU A 270 50.17 -13.91 -11.03
CA LEU A 270 51.08 -14.03 -12.19
C LEU A 270 50.86 -15.35 -12.89
N LEU A 271 50.74 -15.29 -14.22
CA LEU A 271 50.55 -16.45 -15.04
C LEU A 271 51.79 -16.69 -15.91
N PRO A 272 52.21 -17.93 -16.18
CA PRO A 272 53.25 -18.22 -17.12
C PRO A 272 52.89 -17.76 -18.52
N ILE A 273 53.91 -17.51 -19.37
CA ILE A 273 53.68 -17.13 -20.78
C ILE A 273 53.09 -18.37 -21.48
N PRO A 274 51.89 -18.29 -22.10
CA PRO A 274 51.27 -19.39 -22.81
C PRO A 274 52.17 -19.82 -24.02
N PRO A 275 52.15 -21.09 -24.42
CA PRO A 275 52.75 -21.52 -25.66
C PRO A 275 52.25 -20.72 -26.86
N GLN A 276 53.15 -20.42 -27.80
CA GLN A 276 52.80 -19.71 -29.01
C GLN A 276 51.75 -20.54 -29.80
N THR A 277 50.66 -19.94 -30.22
CA THR A 277 49.66 -20.57 -31.07
C THR A 277 49.41 -19.69 -32.30
N ILE A 278 49.00 -20.27 -33.42
CA ILE A 278 48.64 -19.53 -34.63
C ILE A 278 47.25 -19.95 -35.07
N SER A 279 46.46 -18.95 -35.46
CA SER A 279 45.12 -19.18 -35.98
C SER A 279 44.87 -18.36 -37.24
N PRO A 280 44.26 -18.95 -38.24
CA PRO A 280 43.92 -20.37 -38.38
C PRO A 280 45.17 -21.27 -38.52
N ALA A 281 45.10 -22.54 -38.09
CA ALA A 281 46.20 -23.50 -38.22
C ALA A 281 46.39 -24.00 -39.63
N SER A 282 45.33 -23.92 -40.46
CA SER A 282 45.36 -24.20 -41.91
C SER A 282 44.28 -23.39 -42.62
N VAL A 283 44.51 -23.08 -43.88
CA VAL A 283 43.56 -22.39 -44.76
C VAL A 283 43.85 -22.68 -46.21
N SER A 284 42.83 -22.68 -47.10
CA SER A 284 42.98 -22.71 -48.53
C SER A 284 42.72 -21.29 -49.06
N LEU A 285 43.67 -20.80 -49.91
CA LEU A 285 43.57 -19.45 -50.48
C LEU A 285 43.77 -19.49 -51.96
N ASP A 286 43.01 -18.67 -52.69
CA ASP A 286 43.29 -18.41 -54.10
C ASP A 286 44.53 -17.55 -54.24
N LEU A 287 45.12 -17.61 -55.50
CA LEU A 287 46.31 -16.80 -55.85
C LEU A 287 46.07 -15.30 -55.51
N GLY A 288 47.01 -14.69 -54.84
CA GLY A 288 46.99 -13.26 -54.46
C GLY A 288 46.02 -12.90 -53.36
N VAL A 289 45.23 -13.86 -52.86
CA VAL A 289 44.27 -13.60 -51.77
C VAL A 289 45.00 -13.51 -50.44
N THR A 290 44.50 -12.62 -49.54
CA THR A 290 45.06 -12.38 -48.24
C THR A 290 44.33 -13.14 -47.17
N GLN A 291 45.05 -13.58 -46.14
CA GLN A 291 44.55 -14.18 -44.92
C GLN A 291 45.22 -13.55 -43.69
N GLN A 292 44.43 -13.05 -42.79
CA GLN A 292 44.97 -12.62 -41.50
C GLN A 292 45.22 -13.86 -40.63
N PHE A 293 46.46 -14.07 -40.26
CA PHE A 293 46.86 -14.98 -39.20
C PHE A 293 47.02 -14.19 -37.90
N THR A 294 46.60 -14.78 -36.84
CA THR A 294 46.76 -14.19 -35.51
C THR A 294 47.56 -15.15 -34.62
N SER A 295 48.42 -14.54 -33.80
CA SER A 295 49.21 -15.26 -32.82
C SER A 295 49.53 -14.31 -31.72
N ALA A 296 48.95 -14.56 -30.53
CA ALA A 296 49.07 -13.66 -29.38
C ALA A 296 50.51 -13.50 -28.94
N GLY A 297 51.02 -12.25 -28.98
CA GLY A 297 52.39 -11.95 -28.60
C GLY A 297 53.44 -12.33 -29.65
N ALA A 298 53.12 -12.62 -30.90
CA ALA A 298 54.06 -12.86 -31.95
C ALA A 298 54.93 -11.63 -32.19
N THR A 299 56.24 -11.83 -32.22
CA THR A 299 57.24 -10.77 -32.48
C THR A 299 57.75 -10.79 -33.88
N SER A 300 57.57 -11.88 -34.59
CA SER A 300 57.90 -11.96 -36.01
C SER A 300 57.13 -13.04 -36.75
N TRP A 301 56.94 -12.82 -38.02
CA TRP A 301 56.16 -13.66 -38.95
C TRP A 301 57.05 -14.00 -40.18
N THR A 302 56.94 -15.24 -40.67
CA THR A 302 57.59 -15.65 -41.94
C THR A 302 56.67 -16.57 -42.75
N ALA A 303 56.82 -16.62 -44.06
CA ALA A 303 56.06 -17.50 -44.94
C ALA A 303 57.04 -18.19 -45.94
N SER A 304 56.76 -19.45 -46.22
CA SER A 304 57.64 -20.24 -47.20
C SER A 304 57.39 -19.91 -48.67
N ALA A 305 56.17 -19.40 -49.00
CA ALA A 305 55.76 -18.84 -50.29
C ALA A 305 54.72 -17.76 -50.06
N GLY A 306 54.58 -16.79 -50.96
CA GLY A 306 53.75 -15.58 -50.73
C GLY A 306 54.49 -14.59 -49.85
N SER A 307 53.75 -13.69 -49.27
CA SER A 307 54.28 -12.67 -48.31
C SER A 307 53.46 -12.58 -47.07
N ILE A 308 54.10 -12.22 -45.96
CA ILE A 308 53.33 -11.94 -44.70
C ILE A 308 53.91 -10.67 -44.06
N THR A 309 53.01 -9.83 -43.61
CA THR A 309 53.35 -8.57 -42.88
C THR A 309 53.75 -8.86 -41.42
N THR A 310 54.34 -7.88 -40.76
CA THR A 310 54.65 -7.93 -39.32
C THR A 310 53.40 -8.01 -38.47
N ALA A 311 52.25 -7.64 -39.03
CA ALA A 311 50.94 -7.78 -38.39
C ALA A 311 50.25 -9.15 -38.64
N GLY A 312 50.89 -10.08 -39.36
CA GLY A 312 50.36 -11.41 -39.60
C GLY A 312 49.39 -11.50 -40.79
N LEU A 313 49.25 -10.46 -41.62
CA LEU A 313 48.47 -10.52 -42.83
C LEU A 313 49.31 -11.20 -43.92
N TYR A 314 48.96 -12.41 -44.28
CA TYR A 314 49.54 -13.22 -45.32
C TYR A 314 48.88 -12.94 -46.68
N THR A 315 49.63 -12.86 -47.70
CA THR A 315 49.15 -12.79 -49.11
C THR A 315 49.68 -14.02 -49.88
N ALA A 316 48.75 -14.78 -50.45
CA ALA A 316 49.14 -15.95 -51.30
C ALA A 316 49.98 -15.51 -52.54
N PRO A 317 50.89 -16.32 -52.96
CA PRO A 317 51.72 -15.98 -54.14
C PRO A 317 50.86 -15.85 -55.41
N SER A 318 51.37 -15.07 -56.35
CA SER A 318 50.70 -14.85 -57.69
C SER A 318 50.75 -16.08 -58.63
N ALA A 319 51.47 -17.11 -58.25
CA ALA A 319 51.56 -18.37 -58.92
C ALA A 319 51.55 -19.52 -57.89
N GLU A 320 50.87 -20.64 -58.17
CA GLU A 320 50.82 -21.79 -57.30
C GLU A 320 52.22 -22.35 -57.02
N PRO A 321 52.65 -22.49 -55.75
CA PRO A 321 53.91 -23.13 -55.39
C PRO A 321 53.98 -24.60 -55.89
N ALA A 322 55.13 -25.12 -56.24
CA ALA A 322 55.29 -26.49 -56.69
C ALA A 322 54.77 -27.56 -55.65
N SER A 323 54.70 -27.20 -54.39
CA SER A 323 54.10 -28.02 -53.30
C SER A 323 52.59 -27.89 -53.14
N GLY A 324 51.92 -26.95 -53.84
CA GLY A 324 50.50 -26.59 -53.63
C GLY A 324 50.24 -25.96 -52.28
N THR A 325 51.29 -25.78 -51.49
CA THR A 325 51.17 -25.26 -50.11
C THR A 325 52.25 -24.23 -49.72
N ALA A 326 51.90 -23.35 -48.83
CA ALA A 326 52.86 -22.45 -48.12
C ALA A 326 52.72 -22.66 -46.62
N THR A 327 53.82 -22.45 -45.90
CA THR A 327 53.82 -22.51 -44.44
C THR A 327 53.99 -21.10 -43.84
N VAL A 328 53.10 -20.69 -43.03
CA VAL A 328 53.24 -19.43 -42.27
C VAL A 328 53.69 -19.73 -40.85
N THR A 329 54.68 -19.03 -40.35
CA THR A 329 55.28 -19.22 -39.05
C THR A 329 55.21 -17.94 -38.23
N ALA A 330 54.69 -18.04 -37.00
CA ALA A 330 54.71 -16.99 -36.02
C ALA A 330 55.69 -17.31 -34.89
N LYS A 331 56.55 -16.37 -34.49
CA LYS A 331 57.47 -16.51 -33.37
C LYS A 331 57.23 -15.43 -32.35
N GLY A 332 57.24 -15.83 -31.07
CA GLY A 332 56.99 -14.92 -29.95
C GLY A 332 57.59 -15.47 -28.64
N PRO A 333 57.32 -14.80 -27.54
CA PRO A 333 57.84 -15.21 -26.22
C PRO A 333 57.44 -16.63 -25.82
N GLY A 334 56.33 -17.14 -26.32
CA GLY A 334 55.80 -18.50 -26.07
C GLY A 334 56.42 -19.58 -27.00
N GLY A 335 57.36 -19.25 -27.87
CA GLY A 335 58.00 -20.16 -28.83
C GLY A 335 57.63 -19.87 -30.29
N THR A 336 57.49 -20.92 -31.09
CA THR A 336 57.05 -20.82 -32.49
C THR A 336 55.83 -21.65 -32.75
N ALA A 337 54.94 -21.14 -33.61
CA ALA A 337 53.75 -21.86 -34.14
C ALA A 337 53.66 -21.72 -35.68
N THR A 338 53.18 -22.76 -36.34
CA THR A 338 53.08 -22.80 -37.81
C THR A 338 51.66 -23.08 -38.26
N ALA A 339 51.31 -22.52 -39.44
CA ALA A 339 50.07 -22.78 -40.14
C ALA A 339 50.33 -23.15 -41.60
N THR A 340 49.50 -24.02 -42.15
CA THR A 340 49.59 -24.44 -43.53
C THR A 340 48.58 -23.69 -44.38
N VAL A 341 49.03 -23.14 -45.52
CA VAL A 341 48.19 -22.48 -46.49
C VAL A 341 48.20 -23.36 -47.78
N THR A 342 47.05 -23.89 -48.18
CA THR A 342 46.86 -24.52 -49.46
C THR A 342 46.53 -23.44 -50.49
N VAL A 343 47.33 -23.27 -51.51
CA VAL A 343 47.17 -22.29 -52.58
C VAL A 343 46.41 -22.87 -53.71
N VAL A 344 45.31 -22.30 -54.11
CA VAL A 344 44.39 -22.80 -55.13
C VAL A 344 44.11 -21.68 -56.16
N ASN A 345 43.88 -22.11 -57.43
CA ASN A 345 43.49 -21.16 -58.47
C ASN A 345 42.01 -21.33 -58.81
N SER A 346 41.16 -20.69 -57.97
CA SER A 346 39.69 -20.81 -58.10
C SER A 346 39.10 -19.56 -58.73
N ALA A 347 38.00 -19.73 -59.45
CA ALA A 347 37.24 -18.57 -59.93
C ALA A 347 36.68 -17.76 -58.79
N PRO A 348 36.63 -16.42 -58.81
CA PRO A 348 36.14 -15.57 -57.73
C PRO A 348 34.70 -15.93 -57.35
N THR A 349 34.43 -16.01 -56.04
CA THR A 349 33.07 -16.15 -55.54
C THR A 349 32.30 -14.84 -55.80
N THR A 350 31.06 -14.93 -56.25
CA THR A 350 30.19 -13.77 -56.54
C THR A 350 28.90 -13.85 -55.73
N ILE A 351 28.24 -12.73 -55.56
CA ILE A 351 26.92 -12.60 -54.96
C ILE A 351 26.04 -11.68 -55.79
N SER A 352 24.77 -12.06 -56.01
CA SER A 352 23.79 -11.23 -56.70
C SER A 352 22.42 -11.34 -56.06
N PRO A 353 21.71 -10.20 -55.86
CA PRO A 353 22.16 -8.84 -56.11
C PRO A 353 23.24 -8.41 -55.08
N VAL A 354 24.08 -7.44 -55.42
CA VAL A 354 25.10 -6.88 -54.52
C VAL A 354 24.51 -5.92 -53.47
N SER A 355 23.27 -5.49 -53.66
CA SER A 355 22.50 -4.72 -52.71
C SER A 355 21.01 -5.01 -52.84
N ALA A 356 20.29 -4.93 -51.74
CA ALA A 356 18.83 -5.09 -51.66
C ALA A 356 18.25 -4.19 -50.57
N SER A 357 16.96 -3.85 -50.69
CA SER A 357 16.17 -3.23 -49.63
C SER A 357 15.11 -4.22 -49.20
N VAL A 358 15.11 -4.56 -47.92
CA VAL A 358 14.21 -5.61 -47.38
C VAL A 358 13.50 -5.10 -46.14
N VAL A 359 12.17 -5.23 -46.11
CA VAL A 359 11.37 -4.89 -44.94
C VAL A 359 11.62 -5.91 -43.81
N LEU A 360 11.68 -5.44 -42.56
CA LEU A 360 11.86 -6.31 -41.40
C LEU A 360 10.93 -7.53 -41.45
N GLY A 361 11.47 -8.70 -41.16
CA GLY A 361 10.77 -9.98 -41.19
C GLY A 361 10.43 -10.51 -42.59
N LYS A 362 10.80 -9.83 -43.70
CA LYS A 362 10.61 -10.28 -45.10
C LYS A 362 11.88 -10.88 -45.62
N THR A 363 11.75 -11.55 -46.75
CA THR A 363 12.82 -12.35 -47.36
C THR A 363 13.33 -11.73 -48.67
N GLN A 364 14.61 -11.99 -49.01
CA GLN A 364 15.26 -11.64 -50.26
C GLN A 364 16.12 -12.84 -50.71
N GLN A 365 15.94 -13.26 -51.91
CA GLN A 365 16.80 -14.30 -52.49
C GLN A 365 18.12 -13.68 -53.02
N PHE A 366 19.25 -14.21 -52.56
CA PHE A 366 20.58 -13.99 -53.13
C PHE A 366 21.03 -15.23 -53.84
N THR A 367 21.81 -15.06 -54.87
CA THR A 367 22.44 -16.15 -55.69
C THR A 367 23.94 -15.96 -55.65
N THR A 368 24.69 -17.06 -55.90
CA THR A 368 26.16 -17.03 -55.92
C THR A 368 26.69 -17.94 -57.02
N SER A 369 27.87 -17.57 -57.51
CA SER A 369 28.73 -18.50 -58.33
C SER A 369 29.97 -18.76 -57.45
N GLY A 370 30.28 -20.03 -57.22
CA GLY A 370 31.43 -20.47 -56.43
C GLY A 370 31.28 -20.37 -54.88
N GLY A 371 30.11 -19.91 -54.35
CA GLY A 371 29.84 -19.83 -52.91
C GLY A 371 29.34 -21.13 -52.34
N THR A 372 29.83 -21.53 -51.20
CA THR A 372 29.44 -22.76 -50.48
C THR A 372 28.83 -22.51 -49.10
N ALA A 373 29.08 -21.37 -48.46
CA ALA A 373 28.56 -21.03 -47.15
C ALA A 373 28.04 -19.60 -47.12
N TRP A 374 26.88 -19.40 -46.47
CA TRP A 374 26.20 -18.12 -46.35
C TRP A 374 26.14 -17.68 -44.90
N THR A 375 26.30 -16.40 -44.67
CA THR A 375 26.11 -15.76 -43.33
C THR A 375 25.47 -14.40 -43.50
N ALA A 376 24.70 -13.99 -42.50
CA ALA A 376 24.19 -12.63 -42.37
C ALA A 376 24.64 -12.07 -41.03
N LEU A 377 24.81 -10.74 -40.93
CA LEU A 377 25.29 -10.09 -39.71
C LEU A 377 24.19 -10.03 -38.62
N TYR A 378 22.98 -9.71 -39.00
CA TYR A 378 21.82 -9.53 -38.08
C TYR A 378 20.63 -10.40 -38.44
N GLY A 379 20.30 -10.58 -39.70
CA GLY A 379 19.27 -11.48 -40.18
C GLY A 379 19.69 -12.93 -40.19
N SER A 380 18.96 -13.74 -40.91
CA SER A 380 19.35 -15.12 -41.20
C SER A 380 19.40 -15.35 -42.71
N VAL A 381 20.26 -16.25 -43.13
CA VAL A 381 20.31 -16.66 -44.56
C VAL A 381 20.40 -18.18 -44.64
N SER A 382 19.57 -18.78 -45.50
CA SER A 382 19.56 -20.22 -45.69
C SER A 382 20.78 -20.69 -46.54
N SER A 383 21.06 -21.98 -46.57
CA SER A 383 22.07 -22.58 -47.42
C SER A 383 21.78 -22.37 -48.91
N SER A 384 20.53 -22.07 -49.30
CA SER A 384 20.16 -21.71 -50.68
C SER A 384 20.25 -20.23 -51.00
N GLY A 385 20.71 -19.37 -50.05
CA GLY A 385 20.85 -17.94 -50.22
C GLY A 385 19.59 -17.13 -49.99
N LEU A 386 18.52 -17.73 -49.42
CA LEU A 386 17.32 -16.99 -49.02
C LEU A 386 17.60 -16.27 -47.72
N TYR A 387 17.75 -14.96 -47.77
CA TYR A 387 17.90 -14.09 -46.63
C TYR A 387 16.55 -13.73 -46.03
N THR A 388 16.47 -13.72 -44.72
CA THR A 388 15.33 -13.21 -43.94
C THR A 388 15.81 -12.05 -43.07
N ALA A 389 15.22 -10.88 -43.24
CA ALA A 389 15.54 -9.72 -42.44
C ALA A 389 15.19 -9.95 -40.96
N PRO A 390 15.92 -9.37 -39.98
CA PRO A 390 15.60 -9.49 -38.56
C PRO A 390 14.23 -8.93 -38.27
N ALA A 391 13.59 -9.42 -37.19
CA ALA A 391 12.25 -8.95 -36.76
C ALA A 391 12.25 -7.53 -36.22
N ALA A 392 13.41 -7.02 -35.77
CA ALA A 392 13.60 -5.67 -35.24
C ALA A 392 14.87 -5.05 -35.83
N PHE A 393 14.95 -3.73 -35.88
CA PHE A 393 16.15 -3.04 -36.30
C PHE A 393 17.34 -3.37 -35.40
N PRO A 394 18.48 -3.77 -35.94
CA PRO A 394 19.75 -3.73 -35.22
C PRO A 394 20.18 -2.27 -35.00
N ALA A 395 21.33 -2.06 -34.35
CA ALA A 395 21.87 -0.72 -34.06
C ALA A 395 22.05 0.15 -35.33
N VAL A 396 22.16 -0.48 -36.50
CA VAL A 396 22.23 0.20 -37.80
C VAL A 396 21.16 -0.39 -38.74
N ALA A 397 20.58 0.47 -39.58
CA ALA A 397 19.49 0.06 -40.51
C ALA A 397 20.02 -0.69 -41.74
N THR A 398 21.16 -1.34 -41.61
CA THR A 398 21.78 -2.12 -42.69
C THR A 398 22.24 -3.47 -42.16
N ASP A 399 22.12 -4.48 -42.99
CA ASP A 399 22.69 -5.82 -42.79
C ASP A 399 23.68 -6.16 -43.90
N THR A 400 24.51 -7.15 -43.68
CA THR A 400 25.44 -7.66 -44.64
C THR A 400 25.27 -9.15 -44.80
N VAL A 401 24.93 -9.56 -46.00
CA VAL A 401 24.92 -10.98 -46.39
C VAL A 401 26.27 -11.29 -47.02
N THR A 402 26.92 -12.30 -46.52
CA THR A 402 28.23 -12.76 -47.01
C THR A 402 28.11 -14.21 -47.50
N VAL A 403 28.65 -14.47 -48.67
CA VAL A 403 28.84 -15.84 -49.18
C VAL A 403 30.31 -16.11 -49.31
N THR A 404 30.73 -17.27 -48.84
CA THR A 404 32.13 -17.68 -48.83
C THR A 404 32.26 -18.99 -49.66
N GLY A 405 33.31 -19.05 -50.42
CA GLY A 405 33.66 -20.26 -51.27
C GLY A 405 35.15 -20.35 -51.45
N VAL A 406 35.58 -21.34 -52.17
CA VAL A 406 37.02 -21.56 -52.44
C VAL A 406 37.69 -20.43 -53.23
N GLY A 407 36.92 -19.63 -53.95
CA GLY A 407 37.35 -18.43 -54.71
C GLY A 407 37.27 -17.14 -53.90
N GLY A 408 37.18 -17.23 -52.52
CA GLY A 408 37.08 -16.08 -51.64
C GLY A 408 35.65 -15.81 -51.08
N SER A 409 35.38 -14.60 -50.70
CA SER A 409 34.07 -14.20 -50.22
C SER A 409 33.52 -13.01 -50.98
N ALA A 410 32.18 -13.02 -51.17
CA ALA A 410 31.46 -11.88 -51.73
C ALA A 410 30.39 -11.41 -50.76
N LYS A 411 30.12 -10.11 -50.76
CA LYS A 411 29.18 -9.45 -49.84
C LYS A 411 28.12 -8.68 -50.57
N ALA A 412 26.90 -8.72 -50.00
CA ALA A 412 25.82 -7.86 -50.44
C ALA A 412 25.35 -6.99 -49.26
N SER A 413 25.04 -5.74 -49.51
CA SER A 413 24.48 -4.83 -48.55
C SER A 413 22.96 -4.92 -48.57
N VAL A 414 22.34 -5.06 -47.39
CA VAL A 414 20.87 -5.07 -47.26
C VAL A 414 20.46 -3.87 -46.47
N THR A 415 19.72 -2.96 -47.09
CA THR A 415 19.05 -1.87 -46.37
C THR A 415 17.78 -2.40 -45.75
N LEU A 416 17.68 -2.29 -44.41
CA LEU A 416 16.49 -2.73 -43.69
C LEU A 416 15.45 -1.59 -43.67
N LEU A 417 14.23 -1.93 -44.06
CA LEU A 417 13.12 -0.99 -44.15
C LEU A 417 12.12 -1.28 -43.06
N ALA A 418 11.52 -0.22 -42.47
CA ALA A 418 10.41 -0.36 -41.54
C ALA A 418 9.19 -0.93 -42.27
N PRO A 419 8.42 -1.82 -41.66
CA PRO A 419 7.14 -2.25 -42.19
C PRO A 419 6.10 -1.09 -42.08
N THR A 420 5.15 -1.04 -43.00
CA THR A 420 3.98 -0.18 -42.81
C THR A 420 3.16 -0.71 -41.67
N PRO A 421 2.91 0.12 -40.61
CA PRO A 421 2.11 -0.35 -39.49
C PRO A 421 0.64 -0.49 -39.88
N ALA A 422 -0.06 -1.45 -39.27
CA ALA A 422 -1.49 -1.65 -39.44
C ALA A 422 -2.13 -1.87 -38.07
N ILE A 423 -3.24 -1.19 -37.78
CA ILE A 423 -3.98 -1.28 -36.52
C ILE A 423 -5.16 -2.23 -36.72
N THR A 424 -5.36 -3.17 -35.81
CA THR A 424 -6.49 -4.10 -35.78
C THR A 424 -7.43 -3.85 -34.61
N ALA A 425 -6.93 -3.29 -33.52
CA ALA A 425 -7.75 -2.90 -32.36
C ALA A 425 -7.08 -1.78 -31.56
N VAL A 426 -7.91 -1.00 -30.85
CA VAL A 426 -7.48 0.01 -29.89
C VAL A 426 -8.35 -0.12 -28.65
N GLY A 427 -7.72 -0.34 -27.49
CA GLY A 427 -8.43 -0.49 -26.22
C GLY A 427 -9.49 -1.58 -26.27
N THR A 428 -10.47 -1.48 -25.39
CA THR A 428 -11.64 -2.35 -25.39
C THR A 428 -12.73 -1.74 -26.29
N ASN A 429 -13.22 -2.48 -27.28
CA ASN A 429 -14.28 -2.05 -28.20
C ASN A 429 -14.01 -0.73 -28.97
N ALA A 430 -12.77 -0.46 -29.34
CA ALA A 430 -12.38 0.77 -30.03
C ALA A 430 -12.75 2.05 -29.25
N GLN A 431 -12.64 2.00 -27.92
CA GLN A 431 -12.94 3.14 -27.07
C GLN A 431 -11.67 3.62 -26.34
N ILE A 432 -11.56 4.95 -26.25
CA ILE A 432 -10.56 5.67 -25.46
C ILE A 432 -11.27 6.48 -24.39
N PRO A 433 -10.92 6.31 -23.11
CA PRO A 433 -11.54 7.13 -22.05
C PRO A 433 -11.30 8.62 -22.24
N LEU A 434 -12.24 9.43 -21.77
CA LEU A 434 -12.05 10.88 -21.65
C LEU A 434 -11.16 11.15 -20.42
N GLY A 435 -10.32 12.18 -20.46
CA GLY A 435 -9.34 12.46 -19.43
C GLY A 435 -7.99 11.82 -19.72
N VAL A 436 -7.23 11.50 -18.68
CA VAL A 436 -5.98 10.73 -18.78
C VAL A 436 -6.32 9.27 -19.08
N PHE A 437 -5.68 8.70 -20.06
CA PHE A 437 -5.93 7.33 -20.47
C PHE A 437 -4.64 6.55 -20.75
N THR A 438 -4.72 5.25 -20.60
CA THR A 438 -3.77 4.27 -21.14
C THR A 438 -4.57 3.23 -21.93
N ALA A 439 -4.12 2.91 -23.12
CA ALA A 439 -4.76 1.94 -23.99
C ALA A 439 -3.73 1.06 -24.71
N THR A 440 -4.14 -0.14 -25.07
CA THR A 440 -3.35 -1.01 -25.94
C THR A 440 -3.77 -0.79 -27.38
N VAL A 441 -2.81 -0.54 -28.26
CA VAL A 441 -3.01 -0.56 -29.72
C VAL A 441 -2.47 -1.90 -30.23
N SER A 442 -3.37 -2.73 -30.74
CA SER A 442 -3.03 -4.02 -31.33
C SER A 442 -2.97 -3.89 -32.85
N GLY A 443 -2.09 -4.64 -33.47
CA GLY A 443 -1.89 -4.55 -34.92
C GLY A 443 -0.76 -5.40 -35.47
N SER A 444 -0.09 -4.89 -36.46
CA SER A 444 1.10 -5.53 -37.04
C SER A 444 2.07 -4.48 -37.57
N GLY A 445 3.32 -4.86 -37.70
CA GLY A 445 4.35 -4.00 -38.26
C GLY A 445 4.83 -2.92 -37.31
N PHE A 446 4.58 -3.02 -36.00
CA PHE A 446 5.10 -2.07 -35.00
C PHE A 446 6.59 -2.35 -34.75
N ILE A 447 7.32 -1.26 -34.51
CA ILE A 447 8.76 -1.27 -34.19
C ILE A 447 9.03 -0.44 -32.96
N ALA A 448 10.20 -0.57 -32.36
CA ALA A 448 10.53 0.14 -31.11
C ALA A 448 10.42 1.68 -31.21
N THR A 449 10.49 2.24 -32.40
CA THR A 449 10.34 3.68 -32.68
C THR A 449 8.96 4.06 -33.21
N SER A 450 7.98 3.12 -33.17
CA SER A 450 6.60 3.45 -33.57
C SER A 450 6.02 4.52 -32.68
N VAL A 451 5.35 5.48 -33.28
CA VAL A 451 4.62 6.54 -32.58
C VAL A 451 3.14 6.46 -32.92
N ALA A 452 2.32 6.29 -31.91
CA ALA A 452 0.87 6.37 -32.09
C ALA A 452 0.41 7.83 -31.94
N SER A 453 -0.62 8.21 -32.67
CA SER A 453 -1.23 9.51 -32.60
C SER A 453 -2.74 9.38 -32.52
N LEU A 454 -3.39 10.27 -31.74
CA LEU A 454 -4.83 10.41 -31.68
C LEU A 454 -5.23 11.71 -32.36
N ASN A 455 -6.05 11.65 -33.40
CA ASN A 455 -6.43 12.80 -34.23
C ASN A 455 -5.21 13.65 -34.69
N GLY A 456 -4.08 12.96 -34.96
CA GLY A 456 -2.83 13.61 -35.37
C GLY A 456 -1.92 14.10 -34.22
N ALA A 457 -2.42 14.16 -33.00
CA ALA A 457 -1.59 14.48 -31.83
C ALA A 457 -0.86 13.22 -31.34
N ALA A 458 0.47 13.32 -31.21
CA ALA A 458 1.30 12.20 -30.77
C ALA A 458 0.98 11.81 -29.31
N LEU A 459 0.90 10.51 -29.09
CA LEU A 459 0.70 9.91 -27.76
C LEU A 459 2.04 9.41 -27.20
N SER A 460 2.16 9.41 -25.88
CA SER A 460 3.24 8.66 -25.23
C SER A 460 3.09 7.18 -25.61
N THR A 461 4.05 6.65 -26.36
CA THR A 461 3.98 5.31 -26.96
C THR A 461 5.09 4.45 -26.40
N SER A 462 4.74 3.28 -25.88
CA SER A 462 5.68 2.25 -25.43
C SER A 462 5.50 1.00 -26.30
N TYR A 463 6.58 0.56 -26.90
CA TYR A 463 6.61 -0.66 -27.72
C TYR A 463 6.61 -1.89 -26.81
N THR A 464 5.65 -2.78 -27.02
CA THR A 464 5.52 -4.03 -26.25
C THR A 464 5.93 -5.23 -27.10
N ALA A 465 5.49 -5.26 -28.36
CA ALA A 465 5.76 -6.34 -29.30
C ALA A 465 5.48 -5.85 -30.73
N PRO A 466 5.92 -6.58 -31.82
CA PRO A 466 5.60 -6.20 -33.19
C PRO A 466 4.11 -6.05 -33.53
N GLY A 467 3.23 -6.59 -32.66
CA GLY A 467 1.77 -6.49 -32.77
C GLY A 467 1.12 -5.72 -31.68
N SER A 468 1.85 -5.06 -30.74
CA SER A 468 1.27 -4.41 -29.57
C SER A 468 2.06 -3.19 -29.13
N LEU A 469 1.36 -2.07 -28.95
CA LEU A 469 1.87 -0.86 -28.32
C LEU A 469 1.00 -0.53 -27.12
N THR A 470 1.60 0.01 -26.05
CA THR A 470 0.89 0.68 -24.97
C THR A 470 0.99 2.19 -25.19
N VAL A 471 -0.15 2.86 -25.24
CA VAL A 471 -0.22 4.30 -25.48
C VAL A 471 -0.87 4.99 -24.30
N SER A 472 -0.37 6.16 -23.95
CA SER A 472 -0.96 7.00 -22.90
C SER A 472 -1.09 8.43 -23.39
N GLY A 473 -2.15 9.09 -22.97
CA GLY A 473 -2.44 10.47 -23.37
C GLY A 473 -3.53 11.11 -22.53
N PHE A 474 -3.96 12.27 -22.98
CA PHE A 474 -5.06 13.02 -22.39
C PHE A 474 -6.04 13.46 -23.48
N THR A 475 -7.34 13.30 -23.21
CA THR A 475 -8.41 13.78 -24.09
C THR A 475 -9.41 14.62 -23.29
N SER A 476 -9.76 15.79 -23.78
CA SER A 476 -10.74 16.69 -23.15
C SER A 476 -12.08 16.78 -23.90
N VAL A 477 -12.15 16.21 -25.09
CA VAL A 477 -13.34 16.30 -25.97
C VAL A 477 -13.82 14.88 -26.30
N SER A 478 -15.10 14.62 -26.04
CA SER A 478 -15.76 13.37 -26.43
C SER A 478 -16.21 13.40 -27.90
N GLY A 479 -16.28 12.23 -28.51
CA GLY A 479 -16.77 12.08 -29.88
C GLY A 479 -15.96 11.12 -30.73
N PRO A 480 -16.25 11.09 -32.05
CA PRO A 480 -15.49 10.24 -32.98
C PRO A 480 -14.05 10.79 -33.12
N ALA A 481 -13.10 9.88 -33.11
CA ALA A 481 -11.68 10.15 -33.24
C ALA A 481 -11.02 9.04 -34.04
N SER A 482 -9.74 9.20 -34.35
CA SER A 482 -8.97 8.19 -35.04
C SER A 482 -7.58 8.03 -34.44
N VAL A 483 -7.13 6.79 -34.39
CA VAL A 483 -5.76 6.47 -34.00
C VAL A 483 -4.95 6.07 -35.25
N THR A 484 -3.75 6.62 -35.39
CA THR A 484 -2.77 6.22 -36.38
C THR A 484 -1.48 5.81 -35.68
N VAL A 485 -0.71 4.93 -36.32
CA VAL A 485 0.66 4.57 -35.89
C VAL A 485 1.60 4.87 -37.05
N SER A 486 2.73 5.50 -36.75
CA SER A 486 3.76 5.80 -37.73
C SER A 486 5.10 5.14 -37.38
N ASN A 487 5.76 4.63 -38.40
CA ASN A 487 7.15 4.16 -38.40
C ASN A 487 7.97 5.13 -39.27
N GLY A 488 8.37 6.26 -38.73
CA GLY A 488 8.93 7.35 -39.53
C GLY A 488 7.90 7.94 -40.49
N ALA A 489 8.21 7.89 -41.82
CA ALA A 489 7.28 8.40 -42.84
C ALA A 489 6.12 7.45 -43.19
N LEU A 490 6.16 6.19 -42.76
CA LEU A 490 5.11 5.20 -43.00
C LEU A 490 4.05 5.29 -41.92
N THR A 491 2.80 5.60 -42.30
CA THR A 491 1.69 5.70 -41.36
C THR A 491 0.60 4.70 -41.68
N SER A 492 0.00 4.11 -40.66
CA SER A 492 -1.14 3.22 -40.81
C SER A 492 -2.36 3.94 -41.38
N THR A 493 -3.32 3.20 -41.90
CA THR A 493 -4.67 3.75 -42.07
C THR A 493 -5.21 4.20 -40.72
N ALA A 494 -6.00 5.27 -40.73
CA ALA A 494 -6.66 5.79 -39.53
C ALA A 494 -7.67 4.74 -38.99
N PHE A 495 -7.48 4.31 -37.76
CA PHE A 495 -8.39 3.39 -37.09
C PHE A 495 -9.44 4.18 -36.31
N PRO A 496 -10.74 4.04 -36.60
CA PRO A 496 -11.77 4.80 -35.94
C PRO A 496 -11.95 4.34 -34.48
N VAL A 497 -12.00 5.31 -33.56
CA VAL A 497 -12.27 5.09 -32.15
C VAL A 497 -13.33 6.10 -31.67
N LYS A 498 -13.96 5.83 -30.54
CA LYS A 498 -14.77 6.81 -29.82
C LYS A 498 -13.99 7.28 -28.59
N VAL A 499 -13.84 8.58 -28.45
CA VAL A 499 -13.36 9.20 -27.23
C VAL A 499 -14.57 9.50 -26.33
N GLY A 500 -14.47 9.08 -25.08
CA GLY A 500 -15.57 9.22 -24.11
C GLY A 500 -16.73 8.33 -24.50
N VAL A 501 -17.36 7.94 -23.75
CA VAL A 501 -18.18 7.58 -22.64
C VAL A 501 -18.33 6.08 -22.56
N PRO A 502 -17.71 5.41 -21.68
CA PRO A 502 -18.53 4.74 -20.72
C PRO A 502 -18.45 5.42 -19.36
N ASN A 503 -17.49 6.30 -19.16
CA ASN A 503 -17.42 7.09 -17.93
C ASN A 503 -17.43 8.56 -18.36
N ALA A 504 -18.63 9.16 -18.35
CA ALA A 504 -18.73 10.59 -18.39
C ALA A 504 -17.69 11.18 -17.42
N VAL A 505 -16.98 12.20 -17.83
CA VAL A 505 -16.26 13.06 -16.88
C VAL A 505 -17.31 13.47 -15.86
N VAL A 506 -17.10 13.05 -14.62
CA VAL A 506 -18.02 13.36 -13.54
C VAL A 506 -17.91 14.85 -13.29
N GLY A 507 -19.03 15.55 -13.28
CA GLY A 507 -19.08 16.98 -12.94
C GLY A 507 -18.54 17.23 -11.54
N SER A 508 -18.05 18.44 -11.26
CA SER A 508 -17.48 18.78 -9.95
C SER A 508 -18.49 18.60 -8.79
N ALA A 509 -19.74 18.95 -9.01
CA ALA A 509 -20.83 18.75 -8.04
C ALA A 509 -21.06 17.26 -7.77
N ALA A 510 -21.19 16.48 -8.82
CA ALA A 510 -21.40 15.04 -8.75
C ALA A 510 -20.24 14.29 -8.10
N ALA A 511 -18.99 14.68 -8.39
CA ALA A 511 -17.81 14.12 -7.76
C ALA A 511 -17.78 14.39 -6.24
N ARG A 512 -18.17 15.60 -5.83
CA ARG A 512 -18.24 15.97 -4.42
C ARG A 512 -19.34 15.21 -3.69
N ARG A 513 -20.55 15.16 -4.28
CA ARG A 513 -21.67 14.38 -3.73
C ARG A 513 -21.31 12.89 -3.58
N PHE A 514 -20.64 12.31 -4.58
CA PHE A 514 -20.16 10.93 -4.49
C PHE A 514 -19.19 10.73 -3.31
N LEU A 515 -18.28 11.67 -3.08
CA LEU A 515 -17.30 11.59 -1.99
C LEU A 515 -17.89 11.79 -0.59
N GLU A 516 -19.07 12.39 -0.46
CA GLU A 516 -19.82 12.38 0.80
C GLU A 516 -20.35 10.99 1.13
N GLN A 517 -20.73 10.24 0.12
CA GLN A 517 -21.23 8.87 0.27
C GLN A 517 -20.10 7.87 0.46
N ALA A 518 -19.04 7.98 -0.34
CA ALA A 518 -17.94 7.00 -0.43
C ALA A 518 -16.75 7.33 0.47
N ALA A 519 -16.72 8.51 1.09
CA ALA A 519 -15.64 9.00 1.95
C ALA A 519 -16.25 9.77 3.15
N PHE A 520 -15.41 10.46 3.92
CA PHE A 520 -15.85 11.39 4.98
C PHE A 520 -16.03 12.83 4.45
N GLY A 521 -16.51 12.96 3.23
CA GLY A 521 -16.65 14.22 2.51
C GLY A 521 -15.52 14.48 1.51
N PRO A 522 -15.73 15.39 0.56
CA PRO A 522 -14.76 15.71 -0.49
C PRO A 522 -13.60 16.58 0.02
N THR A 523 -12.37 16.27 -0.39
CA THR A 523 -11.34 17.29 -0.48
C THR A 523 -11.31 17.86 -1.92
N PRO A 524 -10.73 19.05 -2.15
CA PRO A 524 -10.52 19.55 -3.50
C PRO A 524 -9.72 18.58 -4.39
N ALA A 525 -8.72 17.89 -3.83
CA ALA A 525 -7.88 16.94 -4.54
C ALA A 525 -8.65 15.65 -4.90
N ASP A 526 -9.42 15.09 -3.94
CA ASP A 526 -10.22 13.88 -4.18
C ASP A 526 -11.32 14.15 -5.22
N ALA A 527 -11.98 15.32 -5.13
CA ALA A 527 -12.99 15.72 -6.10
C ALA A 527 -12.40 15.80 -7.52
N ASN A 528 -11.20 16.36 -7.68
CA ASN A 528 -10.52 16.38 -8.97
C ASN A 528 -10.15 14.96 -9.44
N THR A 529 -9.74 14.09 -8.52
CA THR A 529 -9.42 12.69 -8.83
C THR A 529 -10.67 11.96 -9.35
N VAL A 530 -11.81 12.09 -8.67
CA VAL A 530 -13.08 11.48 -9.11
C VAL A 530 -13.53 12.05 -10.43
N GLN A 531 -13.41 13.37 -10.64
CA GLN A 531 -13.76 14.02 -11.92
C GLN A 531 -12.97 13.46 -13.10
N THR A 532 -11.70 13.12 -12.88
CA THR A 532 -10.82 12.63 -13.94
C THR A 532 -10.90 11.12 -14.15
N MET A 533 -11.08 10.35 -13.08
CA MET A 533 -11.10 8.88 -13.14
C MET A 533 -12.50 8.30 -13.37
N GLY A 534 -13.56 9.00 -12.94
CA GLY A 534 -14.90 8.46 -12.82
C GLY A 534 -15.07 7.55 -11.61
N TYR A 535 -16.33 7.29 -11.24
CA TYR A 535 -16.70 6.53 -10.04
C TYR A 535 -16.16 5.10 -10.04
N PRO A 536 -16.32 4.28 -11.11
CA PRO A 536 -15.88 2.90 -11.08
C PRO A 536 -14.36 2.78 -10.91
N ALA A 537 -13.58 3.61 -11.60
CA ALA A 537 -12.14 3.57 -11.51
C ALA A 537 -11.65 4.03 -10.11
N TRP A 538 -12.29 5.03 -9.52
CA TRP A 538 -12.00 5.48 -8.18
C TRP A 538 -12.31 4.38 -7.14
N ILE A 539 -13.48 3.73 -7.24
CA ILE A 539 -13.87 2.61 -6.35
C ILE A 539 -12.84 1.47 -6.44
N GLN A 540 -12.45 1.09 -7.65
CA GLN A 540 -11.45 0.03 -7.84
C GLN A 540 -10.07 0.43 -7.29
N ALA A 541 -9.66 1.68 -7.45
CA ALA A 541 -8.44 2.20 -6.86
C ALA A 541 -8.48 2.13 -5.31
N GLN A 542 -9.62 2.47 -4.70
CA GLN A 542 -9.83 2.35 -3.25
C GLN A 542 -9.81 0.89 -2.78
N PHE A 543 -10.41 -0.04 -3.53
CA PHE A 543 -10.34 -1.46 -3.20
C PHE A 543 -8.93 -2.03 -3.30
N ALA A 544 -8.12 -1.53 -4.21
CA ALA A 544 -6.73 -1.92 -4.39
C ALA A 544 -5.77 -1.26 -3.39
N MET A 545 -6.21 -0.18 -2.74
CA MET A 545 -5.39 0.55 -1.79
C MET A 545 -5.17 -0.28 -0.52
N PRO A 546 -3.91 -0.46 -0.08
CA PRO A 546 -3.65 -1.13 1.19
C PRO A 546 -4.23 -0.31 2.34
N GLN A 547 -4.52 -0.96 3.44
CA GLN A 547 -4.84 -0.27 4.69
C GLN A 547 -3.65 0.60 5.10
N VAL A 548 -3.87 1.91 5.24
CA VAL A 548 -2.79 2.87 5.43
C VAL A 548 -2.40 2.99 6.90
N SER A 549 -3.36 2.92 7.81
CA SER A 549 -3.10 3.00 9.23
C SER A 549 -3.97 2.05 10.03
N ASN A 550 -3.38 1.51 11.08
CA ASN A 550 -4.11 0.86 12.16
C ASN A 550 -4.25 1.84 13.32
N TYR A 551 -5.34 1.72 14.06
CA TYR A 551 -5.39 2.31 15.40
C TYR A 551 -4.32 1.63 16.25
N ASN A 552 -3.49 2.42 16.89
CA ASN A 552 -2.51 1.86 17.82
C ASN A 552 -3.17 1.51 19.14
N PRO A 553 -2.83 0.39 19.77
CA PRO A 553 -3.25 0.08 21.12
C PRO A 553 -2.49 0.99 22.10
N ILE A 554 -2.70 2.29 22.01
CA ILE A 554 -1.98 3.23 22.85
C ILE A 554 -2.87 3.79 23.92
N THR A 555 -2.33 3.66 25.10
CA THR A 555 -2.49 4.48 26.27
C THR A 555 -3.88 4.48 26.89
N SER A 556 -3.87 4.41 28.18
CA SER A 556 -4.84 4.73 29.19
C SER A 556 -5.78 5.94 28.94
N ASP A 557 -5.74 6.51 27.76
CA ASP A 557 -6.56 7.65 27.37
C ASP A 557 -7.77 7.18 26.57
N GLN A 558 -8.93 7.18 27.19
CA GLN A 558 -10.21 6.83 26.56
C GLN A 558 -10.57 7.75 25.38
N GLY A 559 -10.05 8.99 25.36
CA GLY A 559 -10.23 9.95 24.28
C GLY A 559 -9.37 9.66 23.05
N GLY A 560 -8.33 8.84 23.16
CA GLY A 560 -7.36 8.62 22.07
C GLY A 560 -7.96 7.97 20.83
N LEU A 561 -8.78 6.93 20.96
CA LEU A 561 -9.33 6.19 19.80
C LEU A 561 -10.29 7.05 18.94
N PRO A 562 -11.27 7.78 19.48
CA PRO A 562 -12.10 8.68 18.68
C PRO A 562 -11.32 9.80 17.99
N ASN A 563 -10.28 10.35 18.62
CA ASN A 563 -9.42 11.35 18.00
C ASN A 563 -8.60 10.78 16.83
N HIS A 564 -8.06 9.57 16.98
CA HIS A 564 -7.40 8.85 15.90
C HIS A 564 -8.35 8.52 14.74
N PHE A 565 -9.58 8.11 15.06
CA PHE A 565 -10.61 7.88 14.06
C PHE A 565 -10.83 9.14 13.21
N LEU A 566 -11.03 10.29 13.83
CA LEU A 566 -11.23 11.54 13.10
C LEU A 566 -10.01 11.95 12.28
N THR A 567 -8.82 11.79 12.84
CA THR A 567 -7.58 12.05 12.10
C THR A 567 -7.53 11.20 10.84
N ASN A 568 -7.82 9.89 10.96
CA ASN A 568 -7.87 8.97 9.83
C ASN A 568 -8.97 9.34 8.84
N ALA A 569 -10.17 9.65 9.32
CA ALA A 569 -11.30 10.07 8.50
C ALA A 569 -11.00 11.33 7.68
N VAL A 570 -10.23 12.26 8.23
CA VAL A 570 -9.86 13.50 7.54
C VAL A 570 -8.67 13.30 6.60
N THR A 571 -7.63 12.57 7.02
CA THR A 571 -6.31 12.62 6.36
C THR A 571 -5.94 11.38 5.55
N ASN A 572 -6.48 10.21 5.87
CA ASN A 572 -6.05 8.98 5.22
C ASN A 572 -6.53 8.86 3.78
N PRO A 573 -5.71 8.33 2.86
CA PRO A 573 -6.09 8.17 1.46
C PRO A 573 -7.02 6.98 1.21
N ASP A 574 -7.08 5.97 2.11
CA ASP A 574 -7.97 4.81 2.01
C ASP A 574 -9.40 5.11 2.48
N GLN A 575 -9.95 6.20 1.99
CA GLN A 575 -11.20 6.81 2.45
C GLN A 575 -12.40 5.87 2.41
N LEU A 576 -12.55 5.09 1.34
CA LEU A 576 -13.66 4.14 1.24
C LEU A 576 -13.57 3.05 2.30
N ARG A 577 -12.35 2.57 2.60
CA ARG A 577 -12.13 1.61 3.68
C ARG A 577 -12.53 2.18 5.04
N GLN A 578 -12.06 3.39 5.34
CA GLN A 578 -12.40 4.08 6.60
C GLN A 578 -13.93 4.28 6.72
N ARG A 579 -14.58 4.68 5.63
CA ARG A 579 -16.03 4.94 5.60
C ARG A 579 -16.85 3.66 5.76
N VAL A 580 -16.44 2.57 5.11
CA VAL A 580 -17.10 1.26 5.23
C VAL A 580 -16.87 0.66 6.61
N ALA A 581 -15.65 0.73 7.16
CA ALA A 581 -15.37 0.27 8.53
C ALA A 581 -16.24 1.02 9.55
N PHE A 582 -16.42 2.32 9.37
CA PHE A 582 -17.29 3.11 10.24
C PHE A 582 -18.77 2.67 10.11
N ALA A 583 -19.27 2.41 8.91
CA ALA A 583 -20.59 1.84 8.71
C ALA A 583 -20.74 0.46 9.37
N LEU A 584 -19.75 -0.41 9.20
CA LEU A 584 -19.72 -1.74 9.84
C LEU A 584 -19.70 -1.63 11.37
N SER A 585 -18.99 -0.65 11.95
CA SER A 585 -18.97 -0.44 13.41
C SER A 585 -20.32 0.00 13.96
N GLN A 586 -21.19 0.57 13.11
CA GLN A 586 -22.55 0.97 13.46
C GLN A 586 -23.57 -0.16 13.22
N ILE A 587 -23.22 -1.16 12.41
CA ILE A 587 -24.00 -2.38 12.22
C ILE A 587 -23.65 -3.40 13.30
N PHE A 588 -22.36 -3.71 13.47
CA PHE A 588 -21.83 -4.60 14.50
C PHE A 588 -21.43 -3.81 15.74
N VAL A 589 -22.43 -3.34 16.46
CA VAL A 589 -22.27 -2.38 17.55
C VAL A 589 -21.52 -2.99 18.74
N THR A 590 -20.50 -2.26 19.20
CA THR A 590 -19.83 -2.46 20.50
C THR A 590 -19.66 -1.11 21.18
N SER A 591 -19.39 -1.10 22.50
CA SER A 591 -19.19 0.14 23.24
C SER A 591 -18.00 0.03 24.18
N ILE A 592 -17.12 1.04 24.17
CA ILE A 592 -15.99 1.15 25.09
C ILE A 592 -16.44 1.13 26.55
N ASP A 593 -17.59 1.72 26.86
CA ASP A 593 -18.11 1.83 28.23
C ASP A 593 -18.36 0.48 28.91
N LYS A 594 -18.62 -0.58 28.15
CA LYS A 594 -18.81 -1.93 28.68
C LYS A 594 -17.53 -2.75 28.72
N LEU A 595 -16.47 -2.30 28.07
CA LEU A 595 -15.20 -3.02 28.02
C LEU A 595 -14.35 -2.72 29.27
N ILE A 596 -13.73 -3.78 29.80
CA ILE A 596 -12.82 -3.66 30.95
C ILE A 596 -11.55 -2.90 30.57
N TRP A 597 -11.13 -2.99 29.29
CA TRP A 597 -9.91 -2.39 28.71
C TRP A 597 -10.22 -1.80 27.34
N ASN A 598 -9.51 -0.75 26.95
CA ASN A 598 -9.68 -0.13 25.63
C ASN A 598 -9.02 -0.92 24.49
N ALA A 599 -8.00 -1.73 24.77
CA ALA A 599 -7.27 -2.45 23.75
C ALA A 599 -8.15 -3.37 22.87
N PRO A 600 -9.12 -4.12 23.39
CA PRO A 600 -10.03 -4.90 22.55
C PRO A 600 -10.83 -4.06 21.56
N MET A 601 -11.21 -2.82 21.93
CA MET A 601 -11.90 -1.94 20.98
C MET A 601 -10.99 -1.50 19.85
N VAL A 602 -9.71 -1.23 20.15
CA VAL A 602 -8.71 -0.88 19.12
C VAL A 602 -8.53 -2.04 18.14
N ASP A 603 -8.38 -3.26 18.65
CA ASP A 603 -8.25 -4.46 17.82
C ASP A 603 -9.53 -4.70 17.00
N TYR A 604 -10.70 -4.46 17.59
CA TYR A 604 -12.00 -4.58 16.93
C TYR A 604 -12.14 -3.60 15.75
N GLN A 605 -11.77 -2.34 15.95
CA GLN A 605 -11.82 -1.35 14.88
C GLN A 605 -10.77 -1.63 13.79
N ASN A 606 -9.58 -2.12 14.15
CA ASN A 606 -8.57 -2.56 13.19
C ASN A 606 -9.03 -3.77 12.36
N MET A 607 -9.74 -4.72 12.99
CA MET A 607 -10.38 -5.84 12.31
C MET A 607 -11.41 -5.33 11.30
N LEU A 608 -12.32 -4.44 11.69
CA LEU A 608 -13.33 -3.89 10.77
C LEU A 608 -12.70 -3.13 9.60
N LEU A 609 -11.58 -2.43 9.83
CA LEU A 609 -10.81 -1.81 8.75
C LEU A 609 -10.23 -2.86 7.79
N ALA A 610 -9.63 -3.93 8.32
CA ALA A 610 -9.07 -5.00 7.50
C ALA A 610 -10.16 -5.70 6.67
N ASP A 611 -11.31 -5.93 7.29
CA ASP A 611 -12.41 -6.71 6.73
C ASP A 611 -13.39 -5.92 5.88
N SER A 612 -13.24 -4.61 5.80
CA SER A 612 -14.17 -3.73 5.06
C SER A 612 -14.51 -4.20 3.65
N PHE A 613 -13.63 -4.94 3.00
CA PHE A 613 -13.74 -5.41 1.62
C PHE A 613 -13.64 -6.94 1.49
N THR A 614 -13.77 -7.68 2.59
CA THR A 614 -13.76 -9.15 2.60
C THR A 614 -15.15 -9.71 2.32
N ASN A 615 -15.40 -10.95 2.69
CA ASN A 615 -16.73 -11.55 2.62
C ASN A 615 -17.48 -11.33 3.94
N TYR A 616 -18.78 -11.01 3.87
CA TYR A 616 -19.60 -10.74 5.06
C TYR A 616 -19.63 -11.94 6.04
N ARG A 617 -19.52 -13.17 5.54
CA ARG A 617 -19.39 -14.36 6.38
C ARG A 617 -18.13 -14.32 7.23
N GLN A 618 -17.02 -13.85 6.65
CA GLN A 618 -15.76 -13.66 7.38
C GLN A 618 -15.91 -12.58 8.45
N ILE A 619 -16.53 -11.45 8.08
CA ILE A 619 -16.81 -10.37 9.06
C ILE A 619 -17.62 -10.89 10.24
N MET A 620 -18.67 -11.69 9.98
CA MET A 620 -19.48 -12.30 11.05
C MET A 620 -18.63 -13.15 11.98
N GLU A 621 -17.69 -13.93 11.45
CA GLU A 621 -16.81 -14.78 12.24
C GLU A 621 -15.82 -13.97 13.08
N ASP A 622 -15.13 -13.03 12.47
CA ASP A 622 -14.14 -12.19 13.15
C ASP A 622 -14.79 -11.32 14.24
N VAL A 623 -15.98 -10.77 13.97
CA VAL A 623 -16.82 -10.09 14.97
C VAL A 623 -17.19 -11.03 16.11
N THR A 624 -17.64 -12.24 15.81
CA THR A 624 -18.05 -13.26 16.81
C THR A 624 -16.90 -13.61 17.74
N LEU A 625 -15.71 -13.78 17.17
CA LEU A 625 -14.53 -14.19 17.93
C LEU A 625 -13.78 -13.03 18.58
N SER A 626 -14.19 -11.79 18.31
CA SER A 626 -13.56 -10.61 18.92
C SER A 626 -13.80 -10.55 20.43
N PRO A 627 -12.76 -10.33 21.25
CA PRO A 627 -12.90 -10.11 22.68
C PRO A 627 -13.79 -8.90 23.03
N ALA A 628 -13.78 -7.86 22.21
CA ALA A 628 -14.65 -6.70 22.42
C ALA A 628 -16.12 -7.09 22.34
N MET A 629 -16.49 -7.82 21.29
CA MET A 629 -17.85 -8.35 21.14
C MET A 629 -18.18 -9.37 22.24
N GLY A 630 -17.23 -10.25 22.59
CA GLY A 630 -17.36 -11.21 23.65
C GLY A 630 -17.68 -10.59 25.02
N GLN A 631 -17.08 -9.42 25.33
CA GLN A 631 -17.39 -8.65 26.54
C GLN A 631 -18.70 -7.88 26.37
N TYR A 632 -18.91 -7.27 25.23
CA TYR A 632 -20.06 -6.38 25.02
C TYR A 632 -21.39 -7.13 25.10
N LEU A 633 -21.48 -8.30 24.48
CA LEU A 633 -22.71 -9.10 24.41
C LEU A 633 -22.66 -10.40 25.23
N ASP A 634 -21.71 -10.47 26.17
CA ASP A 634 -21.63 -11.55 27.16
C ASP A 634 -21.43 -12.95 26.54
N MET A 635 -20.83 -13.04 25.33
CA MET A 635 -20.47 -14.31 24.71
C MET A 635 -19.21 -14.89 25.34
N GLY A 636 -18.26 -14.06 25.72
CA GLY A 636 -17.05 -14.48 26.42
C GLY A 636 -17.41 -15.07 27.79
N ASN A 637 -16.94 -16.29 28.08
CA ASN A 637 -17.26 -17.04 29.30
C ASN A 637 -18.75 -17.40 29.43
N ASN A 638 -19.49 -17.52 28.35
CA ASN A 638 -20.85 -18.04 28.34
C ASN A 638 -20.81 -19.58 28.48
N ALA A 639 -21.22 -20.07 29.67
CA ALA A 639 -21.21 -21.47 29.99
C ALA A 639 -22.48 -22.18 29.46
N LYS A 640 -22.36 -23.48 29.18
CA LYS A 640 -23.51 -24.36 28.96
C LYS A 640 -24.45 -24.36 30.15
N ALA A 641 -25.70 -24.70 29.91
CA ALA A 641 -26.72 -24.81 30.96
C ALA A 641 -26.32 -25.84 32.05
N VAL A 642 -26.57 -25.45 33.31
CA VAL A 642 -26.36 -26.32 34.48
C VAL A 642 -27.70 -26.59 35.16
N PRO A 643 -28.38 -27.71 34.85
CA PRO A 643 -29.73 -28.00 35.40
C PRO A 643 -29.81 -27.97 36.93
N ALA A 644 -28.72 -28.37 37.60
CA ALA A 644 -28.66 -28.40 39.05
C ALA A 644 -28.76 -27.01 39.72
N THR A 645 -28.34 -25.95 39.04
CA THR A 645 -28.38 -24.56 39.53
C THR A 645 -29.45 -23.74 38.86
N GLY A 646 -30.05 -24.24 37.77
CA GLY A 646 -30.96 -23.48 36.92
C GLY A 646 -30.28 -22.49 36.01
N ALA A 647 -28.93 -22.51 35.94
CA ALA A 647 -28.18 -21.64 35.03
C ALA A 647 -28.44 -22.07 33.57
N VAL A 648 -28.62 -21.10 32.69
CA VAL A 648 -28.86 -21.27 31.24
C VAL A 648 -27.79 -20.54 30.43
N ALA A 649 -27.60 -20.92 29.20
CA ALA A 649 -26.74 -20.21 28.29
C ALA A 649 -27.22 -18.74 28.12
N ASN A 650 -26.30 -17.80 28.07
CA ASN A 650 -26.64 -16.41 27.84
C ASN A 650 -27.06 -16.19 26.37
N GLU A 651 -28.23 -15.63 26.18
CA GLU A 651 -28.85 -15.42 24.86
C GLU A 651 -28.44 -14.10 24.19
N ASN A 652 -27.76 -13.22 24.91
CA ASN A 652 -27.55 -11.84 24.47
C ASN A 652 -26.88 -11.80 23.08
N TYR A 653 -25.73 -12.41 22.95
CA TYR A 653 -25.02 -12.44 21.66
C TYR A 653 -25.84 -13.11 20.55
N ALA A 654 -26.45 -14.26 20.84
CA ALA A 654 -27.27 -14.98 19.86
C ALA A 654 -28.42 -14.12 19.32
N ARG A 655 -29.08 -13.40 20.22
CA ARG A 655 -30.18 -12.52 19.90
C ARG A 655 -29.75 -11.37 19.00
N GLU A 656 -28.67 -10.66 19.39
CA GLU A 656 -28.23 -9.46 18.68
C GLU A 656 -27.57 -9.80 17.34
N LEU A 657 -26.84 -10.91 17.26
CA LEU A 657 -26.28 -11.36 15.98
C LEU A 657 -27.41 -11.61 14.95
N MET A 658 -28.50 -12.27 15.37
CA MET A 658 -29.60 -12.51 14.46
C MET A 658 -30.44 -11.25 14.23
N GLN A 659 -30.87 -10.56 15.26
CA GLN A 659 -31.87 -9.51 15.16
C GLN A 659 -31.34 -8.16 14.69
N LEU A 660 -30.11 -7.80 15.10
CA LEU A 660 -29.55 -6.48 14.78
C LEU A 660 -28.46 -6.54 13.72
N PHE A 661 -27.69 -7.62 13.64
CA PHE A 661 -26.52 -7.64 12.78
C PHE A 661 -26.74 -8.37 11.45
N THR A 662 -27.75 -9.28 11.34
CA THR A 662 -27.80 -10.16 10.17
C THR A 662 -29.17 -10.31 9.52
N ILE A 663 -30.22 -10.74 10.23
CA ILE A 663 -31.48 -11.15 9.60
C ILE A 663 -32.71 -10.32 10.04
N GLY A 664 -32.59 -9.53 11.09
CA GLY A 664 -33.71 -8.75 11.60
C GLY A 664 -34.74 -9.61 12.36
N THR A 665 -35.84 -8.99 12.80
CA THR A 665 -36.89 -9.64 13.57
C THR A 665 -38.05 -10.20 12.72
N ALA A 666 -38.20 -9.72 11.47
CA ALA A 666 -39.24 -10.13 10.55
C ALA A 666 -38.68 -10.62 9.22
N MET A 667 -39.31 -11.62 8.61
CA MET A 667 -38.96 -12.08 7.27
C MET A 667 -39.11 -10.98 6.26
N LEU A 668 -38.13 -10.88 5.36
CA LEU A 668 -38.05 -9.87 4.31
C LEU A 668 -38.16 -10.51 2.92
N ASN A 669 -38.78 -9.80 2.00
CA ASN A 669 -38.58 -10.02 0.58
C ASN A 669 -37.20 -9.43 0.16
N GLN A 670 -36.72 -9.79 -1.02
CA GLN A 670 -35.44 -9.27 -1.53
C GLN A 670 -35.39 -7.73 -1.63
N ASP A 671 -36.53 -7.09 -1.78
CA ASP A 671 -36.70 -5.65 -1.85
C ASP A 671 -36.81 -4.96 -0.48
N GLY A 672 -36.56 -5.69 0.58
CA GLY A 672 -36.59 -5.19 1.96
C GLY A 672 -38.01 -5.03 2.54
N SER A 673 -39.06 -5.31 1.80
CA SER A 673 -40.43 -5.27 2.31
C SER A 673 -40.65 -6.48 3.27
N VAL A 674 -41.38 -6.21 4.35
CA VAL A 674 -41.70 -7.22 5.36
C VAL A 674 -42.71 -8.23 4.80
N GLN A 675 -42.42 -9.52 4.98
CA GLN A 675 -43.37 -10.60 4.70
C GLN A 675 -44.39 -10.69 5.83
N VAL A 676 -45.64 -10.79 5.45
CA VAL A 676 -46.76 -10.94 6.40
C VAL A 676 -47.48 -12.26 6.18
N ASP A 677 -48.06 -12.79 7.23
CA ASP A 677 -48.91 -13.95 7.15
C ASP A 677 -50.30 -13.61 6.53
N SER A 678 -51.18 -14.59 6.43
CA SER A 678 -52.50 -14.42 5.88
C SER A 678 -53.42 -13.45 6.64
N THR A 679 -53.02 -13.04 7.84
CA THR A 679 -53.73 -12.07 8.68
C THR A 679 -53.09 -10.67 8.65
N GLY A 680 -51.96 -10.50 7.93
CA GLY A 680 -51.26 -9.25 7.84
C GLY A 680 -50.25 -9.02 8.95
N VAL A 681 -49.90 -10.03 9.75
CA VAL A 681 -48.91 -9.96 10.82
C VAL A 681 -47.54 -10.32 10.27
N PRO A 682 -46.49 -9.55 10.60
CA PRO A 682 -45.11 -9.88 10.22
C PRO A 682 -44.69 -11.29 10.61
N ILE A 683 -44.13 -12.04 9.66
CA ILE A 683 -43.63 -13.38 9.91
C ILE A 683 -42.27 -13.21 10.63
N PRO A 684 -42.08 -13.77 11.85
CA PRO A 684 -40.81 -13.63 12.55
C PRO A 684 -39.69 -14.43 11.87
N THR A 685 -38.46 -13.92 11.91
CA THR A 685 -37.28 -14.62 11.39
C THR A 685 -36.88 -15.80 12.26
N SER A 686 -37.10 -15.70 13.56
CA SER A 686 -36.76 -16.71 14.55
C SER A 686 -37.76 -16.69 15.69
N SER A 687 -37.92 -17.85 16.33
CA SER A 687 -38.65 -18.04 17.58
C SER A 687 -37.72 -17.84 18.78
N GLN A 688 -38.27 -17.62 19.96
CA GLN A 688 -37.51 -17.64 21.21
C GLN A 688 -36.77 -18.96 21.41
N PHE A 689 -37.37 -20.07 21.01
CA PHE A 689 -36.73 -21.38 21.05
C PHE A 689 -35.44 -21.40 20.22
N GLN A 690 -35.45 -20.87 18.98
CA GLN A 690 -34.26 -20.82 18.14
C GLN A 690 -33.19 -19.92 18.75
N ILE A 691 -33.56 -18.75 19.33
CA ILE A 691 -32.61 -17.90 20.05
C ILE A 691 -31.90 -18.67 21.17
N THR A 692 -32.64 -19.45 21.94
CA THR A 692 -32.06 -20.32 23.00
C THR A 692 -31.14 -21.39 22.41
N GLU A 693 -31.49 -21.97 21.28
CA GLU A 693 -30.66 -22.97 20.59
C GLU A 693 -29.35 -22.33 20.06
N PHE A 694 -29.42 -21.14 19.48
CA PHE A 694 -28.20 -20.39 19.10
C PHE A 694 -27.36 -19.98 20.31
N ALA A 695 -27.96 -19.62 21.42
CA ALA A 695 -27.23 -19.33 22.65
C ALA A 695 -26.40 -20.53 23.13
N ARG A 696 -26.90 -21.75 22.94
CA ARG A 696 -26.18 -23.00 23.23
C ARG A 696 -24.98 -23.20 22.29
N VAL A 697 -25.08 -22.75 21.02
CA VAL A 697 -23.96 -22.75 20.07
C VAL A 697 -22.80 -21.92 20.60
N TYR A 698 -23.09 -20.72 21.10
CA TYR A 698 -22.09 -19.75 21.55
C TYR A 698 -21.60 -19.97 22.98
N THR A 699 -21.82 -21.17 23.55
CA THR A 699 -21.25 -21.56 24.84
C THR A 699 -19.81 -22.08 24.68
N GLY A 700 -19.04 -22.03 25.76
CA GLY A 700 -17.69 -22.59 25.80
C GLY A 700 -16.65 -21.76 24.99
N TRP A 701 -16.83 -20.46 24.91
CA TRP A 701 -15.85 -19.53 24.38
C TRP A 701 -15.29 -18.66 25.50
N THR A 702 -13.97 -18.54 25.56
CA THR A 702 -13.27 -17.73 26.55
C THR A 702 -12.18 -16.90 25.88
N TYR A 703 -11.58 -15.99 26.63
CA TYR A 703 -10.54 -15.12 26.10
C TYR A 703 -9.23 -15.89 25.92
N ALA A 704 -8.46 -15.53 24.88
CA ALA A 704 -7.18 -16.17 24.61
C ALA A 704 -6.24 -16.03 25.82
N PRO A 705 -5.56 -17.07 26.25
CA PRO A 705 -4.56 -16.98 27.30
C PRO A 705 -3.31 -16.23 26.79
N ALA A 706 -2.53 -15.76 27.72
CA ALA A 706 -1.18 -15.31 27.39
C ALA A 706 -0.37 -16.44 26.74
N ALA A 707 0.61 -16.08 25.89
CA ALA A 707 1.38 -17.08 25.13
C ALA A 707 2.03 -18.11 26.03
N GLY A 708 1.75 -19.40 25.75
CA GLY A 708 2.29 -20.52 26.50
C GLY A 708 1.55 -20.85 27.79
N GLN A 709 0.47 -20.13 28.11
CA GLN A 709 -0.41 -20.46 29.23
C GLN A 709 -1.54 -21.37 28.78
N PRO A 710 -2.07 -22.22 29.67
CA PRO A 710 -3.28 -22.97 29.38
C PRO A 710 -4.48 -22.04 29.24
N VAL A 711 -5.45 -22.47 28.45
CA VAL A 711 -6.74 -21.77 28.37
C VAL A 711 -7.46 -21.93 29.72
N GLU A 712 -7.83 -20.84 30.35
CA GLU A 712 -8.55 -20.82 31.63
C GLU A 712 -9.97 -20.27 31.44
N TRP A 713 -10.94 -20.96 31.99
CA TRP A 713 -12.31 -20.49 32.01
C TRP A 713 -12.46 -19.33 33.01
N GLY A 714 -13.18 -18.30 32.59
CA GLY A 714 -13.38 -17.11 33.42
C GLY A 714 -12.24 -16.10 33.33
N ALA A 715 -11.22 -16.33 32.50
CA ALA A 715 -10.20 -15.35 32.20
C ALA A 715 -10.78 -14.13 31.46
N TYR A 716 -10.18 -12.96 31.67
CA TYR A 716 -10.58 -11.71 31.03
C TYR A 716 -9.41 -11.08 30.23
N TYR A 717 -8.52 -11.90 29.71
CA TYR A 717 -7.45 -11.41 28.82
C TYR A 717 -8.02 -11.20 27.43
N SER A 718 -7.73 -10.07 26.81
CA SER A 718 -8.53 -9.53 25.74
C SER A 718 -7.75 -9.17 24.47
N LEU A 719 -6.63 -9.81 24.23
CA LEU A 719 -5.87 -9.64 22.99
C LEU A 719 -5.89 -10.91 22.15
N GLY A 720 -6.21 -10.76 20.87
CA GLY A 720 -6.45 -11.88 19.96
C GLY A 720 -7.86 -12.45 20.07
N ASN A 721 -8.24 -13.32 19.15
CA ASN A 721 -9.56 -13.91 19.09
C ASN A 721 -9.86 -14.78 20.32
N MET A 722 -11.12 -14.80 20.73
CA MET A 722 -11.60 -15.75 21.73
C MET A 722 -11.29 -17.18 21.29
N VAL A 723 -11.07 -18.05 22.26
CA VAL A 723 -10.67 -19.44 22.04
C VAL A 723 -11.67 -20.40 22.62
N PRO A 724 -11.83 -21.62 22.07
CA PRO A 724 -12.76 -22.61 22.59
C PRO A 724 -12.29 -23.18 23.93
N TYR A 725 -13.24 -23.34 24.85
CA TYR A 725 -13.11 -24.10 26.10
C TYR A 725 -14.16 -25.22 26.11
N PRO A 726 -13.85 -26.38 25.57
CA PRO A 726 -14.83 -27.46 25.32
C PRO A 726 -15.58 -27.96 26.56
N ALA A 727 -14.96 -27.83 27.75
CA ALA A 727 -15.60 -28.27 28.99
C ALA A 727 -16.90 -27.51 29.33
N GLU A 728 -17.00 -26.24 28.87
CA GLU A 728 -18.17 -25.40 29.09
C GLU A 728 -19.06 -25.25 27.86
N HIS A 729 -18.75 -25.97 26.79
CA HIS A 729 -19.60 -26.02 25.59
C HIS A 729 -20.76 -27.00 25.72
N ASP A 730 -21.92 -26.59 25.20
CA ASP A 730 -23.09 -27.45 25.07
C ASP A 730 -22.96 -28.36 23.84
N THR A 731 -22.71 -29.65 24.06
CA THR A 731 -22.52 -30.64 22.99
C THR A 731 -23.84 -31.33 22.56
N GLY A 732 -24.98 -30.89 23.06
CA GLY A 732 -26.28 -31.40 22.62
C GLY A 732 -26.63 -31.02 21.20
N SER A 733 -27.51 -31.77 20.53
CA SER A 733 -28.04 -31.33 19.23
C SER A 733 -28.80 -30.00 19.37
N LYS A 734 -28.76 -29.13 18.34
CA LYS A 734 -29.36 -27.80 18.34
C LYS A 734 -30.20 -27.61 17.10
N GLN A 735 -31.41 -27.13 17.27
CA GLN A 735 -32.32 -26.85 16.15
C GLN A 735 -32.24 -25.37 15.77
N LEU A 736 -31.54 -25.07 14.67
CA LEU A 736 -31.30 -23.74 14.21
C LEU A 736 -32.34 -23.25 13.18
N LEU A 737 -32.02 -22.19 12.40
CA LEU A 737 -32.95 -21.64 11.41
C LEU A 737 -33.19 -22.60 10.26
N ASN A 738 -34.33 -22.42 9.57
CA ASN A 738 -34.71 -23.16 8.36
C ASN A 738 -34.72 -24.69 8.54
N GLY A 739 -34.97 -25.16 9.74
CA GLY A 739 -35.05 -26.61 10.04
C GLY A 739 -33.67 -27.30 10.10
N TYR A 740 -32.60 -26.58 10.06
CA TYR A 740 -31.25 -27.15 10.23
C TYR A 740 -31.06 -27.64 11.67
N VAL A 741 -30.58 -28.84 11.81
CA VAL A 741 -30.25 -29.45 13.10
C VAL A 741 -28.75 -29.73 13.16
N ALA A 742 -28.04 -28.96 13.96
CA ALA A 742 -26.65 -29.26 14.31
C ALA A 742 -26.62 -30.57 15.12
N PRO A 743 -25.81 -31.56 14.69
CA PRO A 743 -25.75 -32.86 15.40
C PRO A 743 -25.14 -32.70 16.80
N ALA A 744 -25.42 -33.64 17.66
CA ALA A 744 -24.77 -33.69 18.97
C ALA A 744 -23.30 -34.10 18.85
N GLY A 745 -22.47 -33.60 19.77
CA GLY A 745 -21.05 -33.97 19.88
C GLY A 745 -20.11 -33.06 19.10
N LEU A 746 -20.59 -31.99 18.50
CA LEU A 746 -19.73 -30.99 17.83
C LEU A 746 -18.86 -30.24 18.84
N THR A 747 -17.71 -29.83 18.37
CA THR A 747 -16.81 -28.89 19.07
C THR A 747 -17.38 -27.47 19.02
N PRO A 748 -16.93 -26.57 19.90
CA PRO A 748 -17.33 -25.14 19.83
C PRO A 748 -17.13 -24.54 18.46
N GLN A 749 -16.03 -24.86 17.75
CA GLN A 749 -15.73 -24.34 16.43
C GLN A 749 -16.67 -24.88 15.36
N GLU A 750 -16.93 -26.20 15.35
CA GLU A 750 -17.84 -26.81 14.37
C GLU A 750 -19.27 -26.28 14.52
N ASP A 751 -19.72 -26.08 15.75
CA ASP A 751 -21.03 -25.48 16.03
C ASP A 751 -21.09 -24.04 15.61
N LEU A 752 -20.04 -23.26 15.88
CA LEU A 752 -19.94 -21.86 15.49
C LEU A 752 -19.98 -21.72 13.96
N ASP A 753 -19.15 -22.49 13.26
CA ASP A 753 -19.09 -22.45 11.79
C ASP A 753 -20.45 -22.79 11.18
N GLY A 754 -21.08 -23.89 11.66
CA GLY A 754 -22.38 -24.32 11.20
C GLY A 754 -23.49 -23.31 11.48
N ALA A 755 -23.46 -22.64 12.63
CA ALA A 755 -24.43 -21.62 12.99
C ALA A 755 -24.24 -20.32 12.20
N LEU A 756 -23.01 -19.87 12.01
CA LEU A 756 -22.72 -18.69 11.18
C LEU A 756 -23.09 -18.95 9.71
N ASP A 757 -22.82 -20.14 9.19
CA ASP A 757 -23.24 -20.53 7.84
C ASP A 757 -24.77 -20.58 7.72
N ASN A 758 -25.46 -21.09 8.74
CA ASN A 758 -26.93 -21.13 8.79
C ASN A 758 -27.53 -19.74 8.77
N ILE A 759 -27.00 -18.80 9.54
CA ILE A 759 -27.44 -17.39 9.51
C ILE A 759 -27.05 -16.76 8.18
N PHE A 760 -25.81 -16.89 7.74
CA PHE A 760 -25.31 -16.25 6.52
C PHE A 760 -26.11 -16.64 5.27
N ASN A 761 -26.55 -17.90 5.20
CA ASN A 761 -27.37 -18.38 4.10
C ASN A 761 -28.86 -18.05 4.24
N HIS A 762 -29.28 -17.39 5.31
CA HIS A 762 -30.67 -16.96 5.47
C HIS A 762 -31.02 -15.89 4.41
N PRO A 763 -32.22 -15.95 3.79
CA PRO A 763 -32.60 -15.05 2.70
C PRO A 763 -32.63 -13.58 3.10
N ASN A 764 -32.84 -13.28 4.36
CA ASN A 764 -32.90 -11.91 4.87
C ASN A 764 -31.56 -11.18 4.87
N VAL A 765 -30.40 -11.87 4.92
CA VAL A 765 -29.11 -11.20 5.13
C VAL A 765 -28.83 -10.19 4.02
N GLY A 766 -29.07 -10.56 2.76
CA GLY A 766 -28.88 -9.65 1.64
C GLY A 766 -29.69 -8.35 1.73
N PRO A 767 -31.02 -8.42 1.83
CA PRO A 767 -31.85 -7.21 1.95
C PRO A 767 -31.65 -6.45 3.27
N PHE A 768 -31.41 -7.14 4.38
CA PHE A 768 -31.23 -6.52 5.69
C PHE A 768 -29.91 -5.73 5.75
N VAL A 769 -28.78 -6.36 5.41
CA VAL A 769 -27.47 -5.72 5.39
C VAL A 769 -27.38 -4.68 4.28
N GLY A 770 -27.92 -5.00 3.11
CA GLY A 770 -27.97 -4.07 1.97
C GLY A 770 -28.69 -2.77 2.32
N LYS A 771 -29.85 -2.86 2.98
CA LYS A 771 -30.58 -1.68 3.44
C LYS A 771 -29.76 -0.84 4.43
N GLN A 772 -29.14 -1.46 5.43
CA GLN A 772 -28.32 -0.74 6.42
C GLN A 772 -27.11 -0.05 5.76
N LEU A 773 -26.41 -0.74 4.84
CA LEU A 773 -25.30 -0.12 4.11
C LEU A 773 -25.74 1.07 3.27
N ILE A 774 -26.92 1.00 2.62
CA ILE A 774 -27.48 2.15 1.90
C ILE A 774 -27.76 3.30 2.87
N GLN A 775 -28.37 2.98 4.03
CA GLN A 775 -28.72 3.98 5.05
C GLN A 775 -27.49 4.66 5.63
N HIS A 776 -26.42 3.93 5.90
CA HIS A 776 -25.17 4.52 6.41
C HIS A 776 -24.37 5.26 5.35
N LEU A 777 -24.42 4.85 4.08
CA LEU A 777 -23.53 5.42 3.06
C LEU A 777 -24.20 6.47 2.17
N VAL A 778 -25.50 6.33 1.87
CA VAL A 778 -26.13 7.10 0.78
C VAL A 778 -27.35 7.89 1.22
N LYS A 779 -28.40 7.24 1.73
CA LYS A 779 -29.68 7.90 2.04
C LYS A 779 -30.50 7.12 3.06
N SER A 780 -31.26 7.84 3.89
CA SER A 780 -32.03 7.24 4.97
C SER A 780 -33.26 6.45 4.49
N ASN A 781 -33.83 6.79 3.33
CA ASN A 781 -35.06 6.16 2.78
C ASN A 781 -34.81 5.58 1.37
N PRO A 782 -34.10 4.44 1.25
CA PRO A 782 -33.94 3.79 -0.05
C PRO A 782 -35.24 3.20 -0.56
N SER A 783 -35.45 3.25 -1.87
CA SER A 783 -36.58 2.55 -2.49
C SER A 783 -36.41 1.03 -2.38
N SER A 784 -37.55 0.30 -2.40
CA SER A 784 -37.54 -1.16 -2.45
C SER A 784 -36.73 -1.70 -3.66
N ALA A 785 -36.78 -0.99 -4.79
CA ALA A 785 -36.02 -1.37 -5.97
C ALA A 785 -34.50 -1.24 -5.76
N TYR A 786 -34.04 -0.22 -5.05
CA TYR A 786 -32.63 -0.05 -4.70
C TYR A 786 -32.17 -1.16 -3.76
N ILE A 787 -32.94 -1.41 -2.68
CA ILE A 787 -32.63 -2.50 -1.75
C ILE A 787 -32.54 -3.84 -2.49
N SER A 788 -33.49 -4.11 -3.41
CA SER A 788 -33.51 -5.35 -4.19
C SER A 788 -32.24 -5.53 -5.05
N ARG A 789 -31.75 -4.47 -5.70
CA ARG A 789 -30.53 -4.52 -6.51
C ARG A 789 -29.27 -4.74 -5.66
N VAL A 790 -29.17 -4.09 -4.51
CA VAL A 790 -28.06 -4.29 -3.58
C VAL A 790 -28.11 -5.68 -2.97
N ALA A 791 -29.29 -6.15 -2.56
CA ALA A 791 -29.48 -7.51 -2.06
C ALA A 791 -29.10 -8.57 -3.12
N ALA A 792 -29.39 -8.32 -4.39
CA ALA A 792 -29.00 -9.21 -5.48
C ALA A 792 -27.47 -9.31 -5.59
N ALA A 793 -26.76 -8.17 -5.54
CA ALA A 793 -25.29 -8.12 -5.57
C ALA A 793 -24.65 -8.78 -4.34
N PHE A 794 -25.27 -8.66 -3.17
CA PHE A 794 -24.88 -9.40 -1.97
C PHE A 794 -25.08 -10.90 -2.13
N ASN A 795 -26.19 -11.33 -2.69
CA ASN A 795 -26.53 -12.73 -2.88
C ASN A 795 -25.66 -13.41 -3.93
N ASP A 796 -25.21 -12.69 -4.93
CA ASP A 796 -24.32 -13.16 -5.98
C ASP A 796 -23.55 -11.98 -6.60
N ASN A 797 -22.25 -11.99 -6.49
CA ASN A 797 -21.37 -10.98 -7.07
C ASN A 797 -21.20 -11.08 -8.60
N GLY A 798 -21.99 -11.92 -9.27
CA GLY A 798 -21.86 -12.24 -10.69
C GLY A 798 -20.92 -13.40 -11.02
N SER A 799 -20.30 -14.00 -9.98
CA SER A 799 -19.40 -15.16 -10.08
C SER A 799 -19.80 -16.30 -9.13
N GLY A 800 -21.03 -16.25 -8.61
CA GLY A 800 -21.56 -17.24 -7.66
C GLY A 800 -21.09 -17.06 -6.22
N VAL A 801 -20.49 -15.92 -5.85
CA VAL A 801 -20.03 -15.65 -4.49
C VAL A 801 -21.06 -14.77 -3.77
N ARG A 802 -21.63 -15.30 -2.68
CA ARG A 802 -22.49 -14.58 -1.76
C ARG A 802 -21.65 -13.80 -0.74
N GLY A 803 -22.14 -12.63 -0.33
CA GLY A 803 -21.54 -11.80 0.72
C GLY A 803 -20.26 -11.08 0.33
N ASP A 804 -19.93 -10.98 -0.96
CA ASP A 804 -18.81 -10.19 -1.46
C ASP A 804 -19.05 -8.70 -1.17
N MET A 805 -18.31 -8.15 -0.21
CA MET A 805 -18.47 -6.75 0.20
C MET A 805 -18.06 -5.77 -0.90
N LYS A 806 -17.09 -6.08 -1.75
CA LYS A 806 -16.72 -5.21 -2.86
C LYS A 806 -17.85 -5.08 -3.87
N ALA A 807 -18.49 -6.20 -4.21
CA ALA A 807 -19.65 -6.19 -5.08
C ALA A 807 -20.82 -5.44 -4.45
N THR A 808 -21.10 -5.69 -3.18
CA THR A 808 -22.19 -5.05 -2.43
C THR A 808 -21.99 -3.54 -2.32
N ILE A 809 -20.80 -3.08 -1.91
CA ILE A 809 -20.46 -1.65 -1.82
C ILE A 809 -20.52 -0.98 -3.18
N THR A 810 -20.04 -1.66 -4.24
CA THR A 810 -20.16 -1.15 -5.60
C THR A 810 -21.63 -0.98 -5.99
N ALA A 811 -22.47 -1.96 -5.68
CA ALA A 811 -23.91 -1.88 -5.95
C ALA A 811 -24.57 -0.73 -5.16
N VAL A 812 -24.17 -0.51 -3.90
CA VAL A 812 -24.65 0.63 -3.10
C VAL A 812 -24.26 1.96 -3.77
N LEU A 813 -23.00 2.16 -4.05
CA LEU A 813 -22.50 3.47 -4.51
C LEU A 813 -22.83 3.77 -5.98
N MET A 814 -23.01 2.74 -6.81
CA MET A 814 -23.24 2.89 -8.25
C MET A 814 -24.71 2.73 -8.66
N ASP A 815 -25.59 2.51 -7.70
CA ASP A 815 -27.02 2.38 -7.99
C ASP A 815 -27.56 3.63 -8.71
N PRO A 816 -28.45 3.47 -9.70
CA PRO A 816 -29.09 4.62 -10.35
C PRO A 816 -29.75 5.59 -9.39
N GLU A 817 -30.35 5.11 -8.28
CA GLU A 817 -30.95 5.98 -7.26
C GLU A 817 -29.89 6.75 -6.46
N ALA A 818 -28.77 6.14 -6.16
CA ALA A 818 -27.63 6.83 -5.52
C ALA A 818 -27.02 7.92 -6.42
N ARG A 819 -27.12 7.76 -7.75
CA ARG A 819 -26.55 8.67 -8.75
C ARG A 819 -27.58 9.63 -9.35
N ALA A 820 -28.86 9.54 -8.95
CA ALA A 820 -29.95 10.29 -9.58
C ALA A 820 -29.74 11.82 -9.53
N ASN A 821 -29.22 12.35 -8.45
CA ASN A 821 -29.01 13.78 -8.22
C ASN A 821 -27.63 14.31 -8.64
N ASP A 822 -26.79 13.49 -9.27
CA ASP A 822 -25.44 13.88 -9.70
C ASP A 822 -25.42 15.04 -10.71
N ASN A 823 -26.53 15.30 -11.40
CA ASN A 823 -26.68 16.37 -12.38
C ASN A 823 -27.51 17.54 -11.85
N GLY A 824 -27.71 17.65 -10.54
CA GLY A 824 -28.53 18.72 -9.96
C GLY A 824 -30.04 18.54 -10.21
N GLY A 825 -30.54 17.31 -10.10
CA GLY A 825 -31.95 17.00 -10.17
C GLY A 825 -32.73 17.58 -8.98
N ASP A 826 -34.06 17.66 -9.13
CA ASP A 826 -34.96 18.18 -8.10
C ASP A 826 -34.82 17.41 -6.81
N ASP A 827 -34.69 18.14 -5.69
CA ASP A 827 -34.78 17.61 -4.34
C ASP A 827 -36.09 16.86 -4.17
N GLN A 828 -36.04 15.54 -4.15
CA GLN A 828 -37.25 14.78 -3.82
C GLN A 828 -37.49 14.87 -2.30
N PRO A 829 -38.70 15.06 -1.82
CA PRO A 829 -38.99 15.19 -0.38
C PRO A 829 -38.56 13.98 0.46
N THR A 830 -38.31 12.85 -0.18
CA THR A 830 -37.89 11.60 0.45
C THR A 830 -36.42 11.30 0.24
N ASP A 831 -35.67 12.21 -0.39
CA ASP A 831 -34.26 12.07 -0.69
C ASP A 831 -33.39 12.77 0.36
N GLY A 832 -32.31 12.16 0.76
CA GLY A 832 -31.35 12.75 1.67
C GLY A 832 -30.97 11.87 2.85
N HIS A 833 -29.96 12.36 3.55
CA HIS A 833 -29.38 11.76 4.75
C HIS A 833 -28.91 12.89 5.67
N LEU A 834 -29.43 12.94 6.90
CA LEU A 834 -28.94 13.89 7.87
C LEU A 834 -27.53 13.49 8.29
N GLN A 835 -26.56 14.37 8.11
CA GLN A 835 -25.20 14.10 8.53
C GLN A 835 -25.12 13.83 10.02
N GLU A 836 -24.63 12.66 10.41
CA GLU A 836 -24.26 12.38 11.78
C GLU A 836 -23.05 13.23 12.21
N PRO A 837 -22.83 13.52 13.52
CA PRO A 837 -21.77 14.41 13.98
C PRO A 837 -20.37 14.09 13.43
N ALA A 838 -20.01 12.83 13.32
CA ALA A 838 -18.72 12.40 12.77
C ALA A 838 -18.54 12.82 11.30
N LEU A 839 -19.58 12.64 10.47
CA LEU A 839 -19.55 13.03 9.06
C LEU A 839 -19.60 14.56 8.91
N PHE A 840 -20.42 15.23 9.69
CA PHE A 840 -20.54 16.68 9.72
C PHE A 840 -19.17 17.33 10.03
N MET A 841 -18.47 16.85 11.06
CA MET A 841 -17.19 17.40 11.49
C MET A 841 -16.06 17.09 10.49
N ALA A 842 -15.91 15.84 10.09
CA ALA A 842 -14.89 15.43 9.14
C ALA A 842 -15.10 16.09 7.77
N GLY A 843 -16.32 16.10 7.26
CA GLY A 843 -16.69 16.72 5.98
C GLY A 843 -16.38 18.21 5.94
N MET A 844 -16.63 18.93 7.01
CA MET A 844 -16.34 20.36 7.13
C MET A 844 -14.83 20.64 7.01
N VAL A 845 -13.99 19.86 7.68
CA VAL A 845 -12.52 20.02 7.60
C VAL A 845 -12.01 19.64 6.20
N ARG A 846 -12.49 18.51 5.66
CA ARG A 846 -12.08 18.01 4.34
C ARG A 846 -12.46 18.94 3.20
N ALA A 847 -13.64 19.57 3.25
CA ALA A 847 -14.13 20.47 2.21
C ALA A 847 -13.18 21.65 1.94
N PHE A 848 -12.45 22.10 2.96
CA PHE A 848 -11.46 23.16 2.86
C PHE A 848 -10.02 22.66 2.73
N GLY A 849 -9.82 21.37 2.42
CA GLY A 849 -8.48 20.78 2.34
C GLY A 849 -7.72 20.84 3.66
N GLY A 850 -8.44 20.77 4.77
CA GLY A 850 -7.89 20.92 6.09
C GLY A 850 -7.01 19.75 6.54
N ALA A 851 -6.25 19.97 7.61
CA ALA A 851 -5.41 18.97 8.26
C ALA A 851 -5.89 18.72 9.69
N MET A 852 -5.69 17.48 10.15
CA MET A 852 -6.04 17.07 11.51
C MET A 852 -4.95 16.18 12.10
N THR A 853 -4.70 16.31 13.40
CA THR A 853 -3.81 15.44 14.18
C THR A 853 -4.57 14.77 15.31
N ASN A 854 -3.96 13.80 15.95
CA ASN A 854 -4.58 13.08 17.08
C ASN A 854 -4.77 13.95 18.35
N GLU A 855 -4.26 15.18 18.34
CA GLU A 855 -4.47 16.16 19.40
C GLU A 855 -5.75 16.99 19.22
N ASN A 856 -6.61 16.63 18.24
CA ASN A 856 -7.86 17.36 18.00
C ASN A 856 -8.83 17.22 19.19
N TYR A 857 -9.78 18.16 19.27
CA TYR A 857 -10.82 18.17 20.33
C TYR A 857 -12.17 17.63 19.88
N TYR A 858 -12.31 17.24 18.62
CA TYR A 858 -13.60 16.92 18.03
C TYR A 858 -14.27 15.66 18.59
N ALA A 859 -13.52 14.75 19.21
CA ALA A 859 -14.13 13.61 19.89
C ALA A 859 -15.13 14.05 20.99
N THR A 860 -14.73 15.03 21.81
CA THR A 860 -15.61 15.58 22.85
C THR A 860 -16.80 16.34 22.25
N ASP A 861 -16.59 17.08 21.17
CA ASP A 861 -17.63 17.86 20.51
C ASP A 861 -18.67 16.95 19.85
N MET A 862 -18.26 15.84 19.22
CA MET A 862 -19.16 14.82 18.69
C MET A 862 -19.99 14.15 19.80
N ALA A 863 -19.35 13.78 20.92
CA ALA A 863 -20.03 13.22 22.08
C ALA A 863 -21.10 14.18 22.60
N ASN A 864 -20.78 15.47 22.71
CA ASN A 864 -21.73 16.52 23.11
C ASN A 864 -22.91 16.65 22.12
N MET A 865 -22.69 16.39 20.84
CA MET A 865 -23.72 16.38 19.80
C MET A 865 -24.51 15.06 19.72
N GLY A 866 -24.27 14.13 20.65
CA GLY A 866 -25.01 12.87 20.76
C GLY A 866 -24.40 11.68 20.04
N GLN A 867 -23.16 11.80 19.53
CA GLN A 867 -22.40 10.70 18.94
C GLN A 867 -21.01 10.60 19.57
N ASP A 868 -20.92 9.91 20.69
CA ASP A 868 -19.65 9.54 21.28
C ASP A 868 -19.09 8.32 20.54
N VAL A 869 -18.22 8.57 19.55
CA VAL A 869 -17.75 7.54 18.61
C VAL A 869 -17.10 6.39 19.36
N PHE A 870 -17.51 5.16 19.03
CA PHE A 870 -17.18 3.89 19.69
C PHE A 870 -17.72 3.74 21.12
N THR A 871 -18.60 4.66 21.53
CA THR A 871 -19.30 4.62 22.81
C THR A 871 -20.82 4.76 22.61
N PRO A 872 -21.46 3.93 21.77
CA PRO A 872 -22.91 4.01 21.58
C PRO A 872 -23.64 3.71 22.87
N ALA A 873 -24.77 4.38 23.07
CA ALA A 873 -25.56 4.29 24.29
C ALA A 873 -26.19 2.90 24.52
N SER A 874 -26.38 2.11 23.46
CA SER A 874 -26.93 0.78 23.50
C SER A 874 -26.55 -0.03 22.28
N VAL A 875 -26.97 -1.30 22.24
CA VAL A 875 -26.80 -2.18 21.09
C VAL A 875 -27.57 -1.70 19.84
N PHE A 876 -28.50 -0.76 19.99
CA PHE A 876 -29.18 -0.06 18.89
C PHE A 876 -28.35 1.09 18.30
N ASN A 877 -27.07 1.17 18.59
CA ASN A 877 -26.17 2.23 18.14
C ASN A 877 -26.46 3.59 18.84
N TYR A 878 -26.07 4.69 18.22
CA TYR A 878 -26.36 6.06 18.65
C TYR A 878 -27.83 6.39 18.41
N TYR A 879 -28.43 5.77 17.39
CA TYR A 879 -29.83 5.93 16.95
C TYR A 879 -30.31 4.64 16.29
N ALA A 880 -31.60 4.40 16.38
CA ALA A 880 -32.25 3.27 15.71
C ALA A 880 -32.36 3.55 14.20
N PRO A 881 -31.91 2.67 13.30
CA PRO A 881 -31.95 2.90 11.85
C PRO A 881 -33.36 3.01 11.29
N ASP A 882 -34.36 2.54 12.01
CA ASP A 882 -35.80 2.62 11.70
C ASP A 882 -36.54 3.71 12.47
N TYR A 883 -35.81 4.65 13.09
CA TYR A 883 -36.46 5.79 13.78
C TYR A 883 -37.28 6.61 12.79
N GLY A 884 -38.57 6.75 13.06
CA GLY A 884 -39.47 7.57 12.26
C GLY A 884 -39.30 9.05 12.51
N VAL A 885 -39.05 9.84 11.49
CA VAL A 885 -38.97 11.30 11.61
C VAL A 885 -40.32 11.88 12.04
N PRO A 886 -40.42 12.57 13.19
CA PRO A 886 -41.70 13.03 13.72
C PRO A 886 -42.52 13.88 12.72
N GLY A 887 -43.79 13.54 12.58
CA GLY A 887 -44.72 14.23 11.65
C GLY A 887 -44.57 13.84 10.19
N THR A 888 -43.79 12.83 9.86
CA THR A 888 -43.62 12.30 8.49
C THR A 888 -43.80 10.78 8.47
N THR A 889 -43.80 10.20 7.29
CA THR A 889 -43.75 8.74 7.08
C THR A 889 -42.34 8.25 6.78
N MET A 890 -41.32 9.12 6.89
CA MET A 890 -39.92 8.84 6.57
C MET A 890 -39.20 8.27 7.75
N MET A 891 -38.23 7.42 7.47
CA MET A 891 -37.23 6.99 8.43
C MET A 891 -35.99 7.92 8.35
N GLY A 892 -35.34 8.12 9.47
CA GLY A 892 -34.13 8.93 9.56
C GLY A 892 -33.51 8.75 10.95
N GLY A 893 -32.71 7.69 11.12
CA GLY A 893 -32.12 7.33 12.41
C GLY A 893 -31.39 8.51 13.05
N GLU A 894 -30.61 9.23 12.27
CA GLU A 894 -29.78 10.36 12.69
C GLU A 894 -30.60 11.49 13.35
N PHE A 895 -31.88 11.63 13.00
CA PHE A 895 -32.79 12.60 13.61
C PHE A 895 -33.08 12.28 15.08
N GLN A 896 -32.88 11.04 15.53
CA GLN A 896 -33.08 10.67 16.95
C GLN A 896 -32.09 11.41 17.86
N ILE A 897 -30.88 11.67 17.37
CA ILE A 897 -29.84 12.43 18.10
C ILE A 897 -29.79 13.91 17.70
N PHE A 898 -30.62 14.37 16.76
CA PHE A 898 -30.67 15.76 16.31
C PHE A 898 -31.71 16.56 17.11
N SER A 899 -31.42 16.78 18.39
CA SER A 899 -32.24 17.63 19.27
C SER A 899 -32.02 19.12 18.98
N PRO A 900 -32.92 20.02 19.44
CA PRO A 900 -32.67 21.47 19.38
C PRO A 900 -31.35 21.90 20.04
N ASN A 901 -30.95 21.24 21.11
CA ASN A 901 -29.67 21.47 21.76
C ASN A 901 -28.51 21.10 20.84
N ASN A 902 -28.58 19.95 20.19
CA ASN A 902 -27.52 19.47 19.31
C ASN A 902 -27.40 20.30 18.03
N ALA A 903 -28.51 20.87 17.53
CA ALA A 903 -28.49 21.86 16.45
C ALA A 903 -27.72 23.15 16.87
N ILE A 904 -27.89 23.60 18.11
CA ILE A 904 -27.13 24.74 18.64
C ILE A 904 -25.64 24.36 18.77
N LEU A 905 -25.33 23.18 19.27
CA LEU A 905 -23.93 22.71 19.39
C LEU A 905 -23.25 22.66 18.02
N ARG A 906 -23.92 22.13 16.98
CA ARG A 906 -23.38 22.17 15.60
C ARG A 906 -23.12 23.60 15.13
N THR A 907 -24.02 24.52 15.42
CA THR A 907 -23.83 25.95 15.09
C THR A 907 -22.63 26.54 15.82
N ASN A 908 -22.43 26.16 17.09
CA ASN A 908 -21.27 26.62 17.87
C ASN A 908 -19.96 26.09 17.31
N GLU A 909 -19.93 24.84 16.87
CA GLU A 909 -18.74 24.24 16.24
C GLU A 909 -18.36 24.96 14.96
N VAL A 910 -19.32 25.23 14.08
CA VAL A 910 -19.08 26.05 12.89
C VAL A 910 -18.55 27.43 13.29
N SER A 911 -19.16 28.07 14.30
CA SER A 911 -18.72 29.38 14.77
C SER A 911 -17.28 29.34 15.30
N SER A 912 -16.92 28.29 16.04
CA SER A 912 -15.59 28.11 16.63
C SER A 912 -14.52 27.91 15.55
N LEU A 913 -14.79 27.07 14.56
CA LEU A 913 -13.86 26.78 13.45
C LEU A 913 -13.60 28.02 12.57
N PHE A 914 -14.60 28.92 12.41
CA PHE A 914 -14.49 30.13 11.56
C PHE A 914 -14.32 31.43 12.35
N SER A 915 -13.82 31.37 13.59
CA SER A 915 -13.77 32.51 14.50
C SER A 915 -12.48 33.33 14.44
N GLN A 916 -11.38 32.80 13.94
CA GLN A 916 -10.06 33.45 14.03
C GLN A 916 -9.97 34.74 13.21
N TRP A 917 -9.36 35.78 13.83
CA TRP A 917 -9.15 37.07 13.23
C TRP A 917 -7.74 37.18 12.68
N GLY A 918 -7.64 37.73 11.47
CA GLY A 918 -6.36 38.07 10.88
C GLY A 918 -5.57 36.93 10.22
N SER A 919 -6.13 35.71 10.20
CA SER A 919 -5.54 34.57 9.49
C SER A 919 -6.55 33.92 8.55
N SER A 920 -6.15 33.62 7.32
CA SER A 920 -6.95 32.81 6.39
C SER A 920 -6.87 31.33 6.71
N VAL A 921 -5.81 30.87 7.37
CA VAL A 921 -5.74 29.54 7.95
C VAL A 921 -6.41 29.59 9.30
N GLN A 922 -7.53 28.90 9.44
CA GLN A 922 -8.28 28.80 10.69
C GLN A 922 -7.78 27.58 11.46
N THR A 923 -7.68 27.68 12.77
CA THR A 923 -7.31 26.58 13.67
C THR A 923 -8.39 26.36 14.70
N TYR A 924 -8.69 25.12 15.02
CA TYR A 924 -9.59 24.73 16.09
C TYR A 924 -8.88 23.74 17.01
N GLY A 925 -8.70 24.15 18.26
CA GLY A 925 -7.87 23.39 19.19
C GLY A 925 -6.42 23.23 18.70
N PRO A 926 -5.65 22.33 19.29
CA PRO A 926 -4.24 22.13 18.93
C PRO A 926 -4.03 21.33 17.64
N GLY A 927 -5.04 20.61 17.14
CA GLY A 927 -4.83 19.60 16.12
C GLY A 927 -5.56 19.80 14.79
N THR A 928 -6.39 20.84 14.63
CA THR A 928 -7.22 21.00 13.43
C THR A 928 -6.97 22.32 12.74
N THR A 929 -6.81 22.30 11.40
CA THR A 929 -6.66 23.50 10.58
C THR A 929 -7.46 23.38 9.28
N ILE A 930 -8.00 24.52 8.81
CA ILE A 930 -8.57 24.67 7.46
C ILE A 930 -8.01 25.90 6.77
N ASP A 931 -8.01 25.94 5.43
CA ASP A 931 -7.46 27.06 4.67
C ASP A 931 -8.57 27.76 3.85
N LEU A 932 -8.85 29.01 4.20
CA LEU A 932 -9.78 29.88 3.50
C LEU A 932 -9.12 30.73 2.40
N THR A 933 -7.78 30.68 2.26
CA THR A 933 -7.04 31.49 1.30
C THR A 933 -7.58 31.41 -0.12
N PRO A 934 -8.00 30.25 -0.67
CA PRO A 934 -8.52 30.15 -2.02
C PRO A 934 -9.79 30.98 -2.26
N PHE A 935 -10.58 31.26 -1.23
CA PHE A 935 -11.84 31.96 -1.30
C PHE A 935 -11.72 33.47 -1.12
N LEU A 936 -10.61 33.97 -0.55
CA LEU A 936 -10.42 35.41 -0.28
C LEU A 936 -10.53 36.30 -1.52
N PRO A 937 -9.94 35.94 -2.69
CA PRO A 937 -10.08 36.76 -3.89
C PRO A 937 -11.51 36.82 -4.40
N LEU A 938 -12.33 35.79 -4.14
CA LEU A 938 -13.73 35.71 -4.60
C LEU A 938 -14.64 36.65 -3.80
N ALA A 939 -14.24 37.06 -2.60
CA ALA A 939 -15.04 37.95 -1.76
C ALA A 939 -15.27 39.35 -2.40
N ALA A 940 -14.42 39.76 -3.33
CA ALA A 940 -14.65 40.98 -4.14
C ALA A 940 -15.96 40.91 -4.93
N ASN A 941 -16.49 39.72 -5.21
CA ASN A 941 -17.80 39.50 -5.81
C ASN A 941 -18.58 38.48 -4.96
N PRO A 942 -19.46 38.93 -4.07
CA PRO A 942 -20.20 38.04 -3.15
C PRO A 942 -20.95 36.90 -3.84
N ALA A 943 -21.51 37.15 -5.04
CA ALA A 943 -22.20 36.10 -5.79
C ALA A 943 -21.23 34.99 -6.27
N THR A 944 -20.04 35.37 -6.72
CA THR A 944 -18.99 34.41 -7.08
C THR A 944 -18.52 33.61 -5.87
N LEU A 945 -18.30 34.25 -4.73
CA LEU A 945 -17.93 33.59 -3.47
C LEU A 945 -18.99 32.59 -3.05
N VAL A 946 -20.26 33.00 -2.99
CA VAL A 946 -21.37 32.13 -2.55
C VAL A 946 -21.56 30.95 -3.49
N ASN A 947 -21.43 31.14 -4.80
CA ASN A 947 -21.50 30.04 -5.77
C ASN A 947 -20.32 29.05 -5.62
N ALA A 948 -19.13 29.55 -5.35
CA ALA A 948 -17.97 28.70 -5.10
C ALA A 948 -18.13 27.87 -3.81
N LEU A 949 -18.63 28.50 -2.74
CA LEU A 949 -18.89 27.82 -1.47
C LEU A 949 -20.09 26.86 -1.55
N ASP A 950 -21.15 27.22 -2.31
CA ASP A 950 -22.25 26.32 -2.62
C ASP A 950 -21.74 25.04 -3.31
N LEU A 951 -20.93 25.19 -4.37
CA LEU A 951 -20.33 24.04 -5.03
C LEU A 951 -19.46 23.22 -4.07
N THR A 952 -18.73 23.88 -3.19
CA THR A 952 -17.79 23.21 -2.26
C THR A 952 -18.51 22.46 -1.13
N LEU A 953 -19.57 23.02 -0.56
CA LEU A 953 -20.19 22.57 0.67
C LEU A 953 -21.53 21.87 0.45
N THR A 954 -22.27 22.25 -0.58
CA THR A 954 -23.62 21.76 -0.86
C THR A 954 -23.82 21.31 -2.30
N HIS A 955 -22.71 21.10 -3.04
CA HIS A 955 -22.67 20.58 -4.43
C HIS A 955 -23.48 21.39 -5.44
N GLY A 956 -23.75 22.65 -5.15
CA GLY A 956 -24.50 23.54 -6.03
C GLY A 956 -26.03 23.47 -5.90
N VAL A 957 -26.55 22.74 -4.89
CA VAL A 957 -28.00 22.52 -4.74
C VAL A 957 -28.71 23.59 -3.90
N MET A 958 -28.01 24.59 -3.37
CA MET A 958 -28.70 25.64 -2.61
C MET A 958 -29.76 26.37 -3.47
N PRO A 959 -30.97 26.57 -2.94
CA PRO A 959 -32.02 27.33 -3.66
C PRO A 959 -31.60 28.78 -3.95
N ALA A 960 -32.05 29.30 -5.07
CA ALA A 960 -31.75 30.66 -5.51
C ALA A 960 -32.11 31.73 -4.46
N ALA A 961 -33.20 31.53 -3.72
CA ALA A 961 -33.59 32.44 -2.63
C ALA A 961 -32.57 32.46 -1.49
N MET A 962 -32.09 31.32 -1.11
CA MET A 962 -31.06 31.17 -0.06
C MET A 962 -29.73 31.77 -0.51
N LYS A 963 -29.27 31.46 -1.72
CA LYS A 963 -28.09 32.09 -2.34
C LYS A 963 -28.19 33.61 -2.32
N THR A 964 -29.36 34.15 -2.72
CA THR A 964 -29.59 35.59 -2.74
C THR A 964 -29.50 36.19 -1.31
N ALA A 965 -30.08 35.53 -0.31
CA ALA A 965 -30.00 35.98 1.07
C ALA A 965 -28.55 35.99 1.60
N ILE A 966 -27.77 34.95 1.31
CA ILE A 966 -26.36 34.88 1.72
C ILE A 966 -25.54 35.94 1.00
N VAL A 967 -25.73 36.11 -0.33
CA VAL A 967 -25.05 37.14 -1.12
C VAL A 967 -25.29 38.53 -0.53
N ASN A 968 -26.55 38.85 -0.18
CA ASN A 968 -26.87 40.12 0.43
C ASN A 968 -26.23 40.30 1.81
N ALA A 969 -26.21 39.26 2.64
CA ALA A 969 -25.55 39.28 3.96
C ALA A 969 -24.03 39.52 3.83
N VAL A 970 -23.39 38.82 2.90
CA VAL A 970 -21.95 38.94 2.63
C VAL A 970 -21.62 40.33 2.06
N ALA A 971 -22.42 40.83 1.12
CA ALA A 971 -22.25 42.19 0.55
C ALA A 971 -22.39 43.30 1.59
N ALA A 972 -23.25 43.12 2.58
CA ALA A 972 -23.41 44.05 3.69
C ALA A 972 -22.25 44.03 4.70
N ASN A 973 -21.40 43.03 4.66
CA ASN A 973 -20.26 42.92 5.56
C ASN A 973 -19.07 43.72 5.05
N THR A 974 -18.73 44.81 5.75
CA THR A 974 -17.65 45.70 5.37
C THR A 974 -16.33 45.41 6.10
N ASN A 975 -16.25 44.32 6.91
CA ASN A 975 -15.09 44.00 7.75
C ASN A 975 -13.96 43.29 7.01
N GLY A 976 -13.94 43.32 5.68
CA GLY A 976 -12.92 42.75 4.82
C GLY A 976 -13.17 41.33 4.34
N ASN A 977 -12.43 40.93 3.32
CA ASN A 977 -12.62 39.69 2.57
C ASN A 977 -12.69 38.44 3.45
N LEU A 978 -11.81 38.34 4.45
CA LEU A 978 -11.79 37.19 5.37
C LEU A 978 -13.11 37.06 6.13
N ARG A 979 -13.63 38.17 6.64
CA ARG A 979 -14.93 38.17 7.37
C ARG A 979 -16.12 37.86 6.46
N GLN A 980 -16.05 38.28 5.21
CA GLN A 980 -17.05 37.92 4.20
C GLN A 980 -17.04 36.42 3.93
N VAL A 981 -15.85 35.81 3.78
CA VAL A 981 -15.71 34.37 3.58
C VAL A 981 -16.20 33.61 4.82
N GLN A 982 -15.77 33.98 6.01
CA GLN A 982 -16.20 33.35 7.27
C GLN A 982 -17.72 33.42 7.46
N GLN A 983 -18.32 34.57 7.18
CA GLN A 983 -19.78 34.73 7.25
C GLN A 983 -20.52 33.87 6.24
N ALA A 984 -20.04 33.79 4.99
CA ALA A 984 -20.61 32.92 3.98
C ALA A 984 -20.54 31.45 4.39
N CYS A 985 -19.36 30.99 4.87
CA CYS A 985 -19.18 29.64 5.39
C CYS A 985 -20.14 29.35 6.54
N PHE A 986 -20.22 30.24 7.52
CA PHE A 986 -21.13 30.08 8.66
C PHE A 986 -22.59 29.92 8.24
N LEU A 987 -23.09 30.77 7.35
CA LEU A 987 -24.49 30.75 6.88
C LEU A 987 -24.81 29.47 6.07
N ILE A 988 -23.85 28.97 5.30
CA ILE A 988 -24.05 27.73 4.52
C ILE A 988 -23.98 26.51 5.43
N LEU A 989 -22.94 26.40 6.25
CA LEU A 989 -22.70 25.22 7.10
C LEU A 989 -23.75 25.05 8.20
N THR A 990 -24.38 26.15 8.65
CA THR A 990 -25.46 26.08 9.63
C THR A 990 -26.84 25.86 9.02
N SER A 991 -26.92 25.81 7.69
CA SER A 991 -28.17 25.59 6.97
C SER A 991 -28.57 24.11 6.94
N ASN A 992 -29.82 23.84 6.68
CA ASN A 992 -30.30 22.48 6.42
C ASN A 992 -29.69 21.83 5.16
N TYR A 993 -29.28 22.62 4.18
CA TYR A 993 -28.66 22.15 2.93
C TYR A 993 -27.24 21.60 3.12
N TYR A 994 -26.56 21.98 4.19
CA TYR A 994 -25.32 21.32 4.58
C TYR A 994 -25.58 20.18 5.57
N ASN A 995 -26.53 20.35 6.49
CA ASN A 995 -26.81 19.33 7.51
C ASN A 995 -27.46 18.07 6.93
N VAL A 996 -28.18 18.18 5.82
CA VAL A 996 -28.82 17.05 5.13
C VAL A 996 -28.24 16.94 3.73
N TRP A 997 -27.65 15.79 3.43
CA TRP A 997 -27.23 15.48 2.06
C TRP A 997 -28.43 15.20 1.18
N HIS A 998 -28.38 15.65 -0.06
CA HIS A 998 -29.42 15.46 -1.07
C HIS A 998 -28.92 14.75 -2.32
#